data_dd70d714c52a41ab0c8cace22e000104
#
_entry.id   dd70d714c52a41ab0c8cace22e000104
#
_cell.length_a   1.000
_cell.length_b   1.000
_cell.length_c   1.000
_cell.angle_alpha   90.00
_cell.angle_beta   90.00
_cell.angle_gamma   90.00
#
_symmetry.space_group_name_H-M   'P 1'
#
loop_
_entity.id
_entity.type
_entity.pdbx_description
1 polymer ?
#
loop_
_entity_poly.entity_id
_entity_poly.type
_entity_poly.pdbx_seq_one_letter_code
_entity_poly.pdbx_strand_id
1 'polypeptide(L)'
;MQDRSDLLPSETSDPVIRLLLSASLLILIVLPGCSLVQAFFASLGVPEGAVINAPMRDSSVMRLEPIVRPILDRLLQVNQVKLIEAHSTVETMSARYKRRLTLAALKRPWEGFINLERQGLLLAELAEGRAINLPALLDVLEAGMDRTSAFNRPISIPAKATALELVTFMIESLEEASIHREKALSNLTEDERRFLFSHAQTIVEQFTPQISSVSATTIAQAKADQRFAELLEEQMDYANLMAAAQVLARLANESWLRQLAGAFGQALPRSEVPAGITGDVLLAQTTSYGTIVIGGAGPNTYELDHRFALVVDLGGDDLYRGMIAASGDSEHGNAVIIDMSGNDTYDSAALGLATGRLGVGLLIDQAGDDVYQLEVGSGGAGFAGLGILFDAKGNDLYMGARLTQGAAIGGLGLLFDAAGNDRYASHGFALGFGGPQGVGATIDLQGDDEYQCGNKYPSAYNEEDAPNGKPGDPMFQYDCFGLGTGSGRRLLTKRPEWQDYDLAGGWGLLLDVEGNDRYRSANFSQGHGYFFGAGAFLDLSGNDEYVAARYGHGSSAHYGVGLFSDRQGADHYESTGPFYNGGVAWDHGMSMMIDAGTEPDRYVFLSSNGLGKADYSGWGLFIDEGGNDSYQTRDGYGLASQHGIGGFFDLKGIDTYKLDPSMAEADLRPADGKVFLYPSGGLFVDR
;
A
#
# COMPACT_ATOMS: atom_id res chain seq x y z
N MET A 1 -45.73 -6.39 42.22
CA MET A 1 -46.08 -5.05 42.69
C MET A 1 -44.98 -4.11 42.27
N GLN A 2 -45.38 -3.12 41.47
CA GLN A 2 -44.68 -1.90 40.98
C GLN A 2 -43.44 -2.15 40.11
N ASP A 3 -43.52 -2.15 38.81
CA ASP A 3 -43.81 -1.06 37.83
C ASP A 3 -42.79 0.11 37.91
N ARG A 4 -41.88 0.13 36.96
CA ARG A 4 -41.20 1.30 36.42
C ARG A 4 -40.83 1.05 34.96
N SER A 5 -41.82 1.20 34.09
CA SER A 5 -41.64 1.73 32.74
C SER A 5 -41.36 3.23 32.85
N ASP A 6 -40.54 3.72 31.97
CA ASP A 6 -40.33 5.05 31.45
C ASP A 6 -38.89 5.53 31.60
N LEU A 7 -38.25 5.58 30.46
CA LEU A 7 -37.42 6.67 29.94
C LEU A 7 -36.63 6.22 28.70
N LEU A 8 -37.34 6.15 27.58
CA LEU A 8 -36.73 6.28 26.25
C LEU A 8 -36.99 7.71 25.76
N PRO A 9 -36.01 8.48 25.31
CA PRO A 9 -36.29 9.74 24.65
C PRO A 9 -36.78 9.47 23.22
N SER A 10 -37.83 10.13 22.86
CA SER A 10 -38.57 10.11 21.61
C SER A 10 -37.70 10.36 20.38
N GLU A 11 -37.94 9.56 19.35
CA GLU A 11 -37.56 9.83 17.97
C GLU A 11 -37.96 11.26 17.56
N THR A 12 -36.97 12.06 17.18
CA THR A 12 -37.22 13.29 16.44
C THR A 12 -37.40 12.91 14.96
N SER A 13 -38.67 12.70 14.60
CA SER A 13 -39.11 12.62 13.22
C SER A 13 -39.18 14.02 12.62
N ASP A 14 -38.07 14.60 12.22
CA ASP A 14 -38.09 15.83 11.44
C ASP A 14 -37.84 15.47 9.95
N PRO A 15 -38.87 15.54 9.08
CA PRO A 15 -38.75 15.24 7.67
C PRO A 15 -37.81 16.21 6.93
N VAL A 16 -37.51 17.37 7.51
CA VAL A 16 -36.59 18.35 6.95
C VAL A 16 -35.14 17.86 7.05
N ILE A 17 -34.77 17.15 8.12
CA ILE A 17 -33.43 16.59 8.29
C ILE A 17 -33.20 15.41 7.32
N ARG A 18 -34.21 14.59 7.05
CA ARG A 18 -34.14 13.53 6.03
C ARG A 18 -34.07 14.10 4.61
N LEU A 19 -34.73 15.20 4.33
CA LEU A 19 -34.66 15.87 3.04
C LEU A 19 -33.34 16.59 2.82
N LEU A 20 -32.74 17.15 3.87
CA LEU A 20 -31.43 17.80 3.82
C LEU A 20 -30.28 16.77 3.64
N LEU A 21 -30.38 15.59 4.26
CA LEU A 21 -29.39 14.52 4.06
C LEU A 21 -29.49 13.89 2.65
N SER A 22 -30.70 13.70 2.11
CA SER A 22 -30.88 13.18 0.76
C SER A 22 -30.58 14.24 -0.33
N ALA A 23 -30.86 15.52 -0.09
CA ALA A 23 -30.51 16.62 -0.98
C ALA A 23 -28.99 16.90 -0.96
N SER A 24 -28.33 16.72 0.17
CA SER A 24 -26.87 16.88 0.29
C SER A 24 -26.11 15.81 -0.49
N LEU A 25 -26.61 14.57 -0.54
CA LEU A 25 -26.01 13.51 -1.34
C LEU A 25 -26.18 13.74 -2.86
N LEU A 26 -27.32 14.33 -3.28
CA LEU A 26 -27.59 14.61 -4.70
C LEU A 26 -26.83 15.87 -5.20
N ILE A 27 -26.47 16.79 -4.32
CA ILE A 27 -25.71 18.01 -4.65
C ILE A 27 -24.21 17.72 -4.74
N LEU A 28 -23.72 16.68 -4.09
CA LEU A 28 -22.32 16.21 -4.17
C LEU A 28 -21.93 15.71 -5.57
N ILE A 29 -22.92 15.30 -6.39
CA ILE A 29 -22.67 14.74 -7.74
C ILE A 29 -22.54 15.83 -8.81
N VAL A 30 -22.88 17.10 -8.54
CA VAL A 30 -23.09 18.08 -9.64
C VAL A 30 -22.18 19.32 -9.60
N LEU A 31 -21.39 19.56 -8.55
CA LEU A 31 -20.58 20.78 -8.48
C LEU A 31 -19.14 20.52 -7.99
N PRO A 32 -18.12 20.58 -8.88
CA PRO A 32 -16.73 20.62 -8.45
C PRO A 32 -16.45 21.93 -7.69
N GLY A 33 -15.94 21.84 -6.47
CA GLY A 33 -15.56 22.98 -5.64
C GLY A 33 -16.48 23.30 -4.45
N CYS A 34 -17.39 22.42 -4.07
CA CYS A 34 -18.29 22.64 -2.93
C CYS A 34 -17.59 22.41 -1.58
N SER A 35 -17.76 23.36 -0.65
CA SER A 35 -17.24 23.31 0.72
C SER A 35 -17.63 22.04 1.54
N LEU A 36 -18.62 21.28 1.07
CA LEU A 36 -19.04 19.99 1.67
C LEU A 36 -18.08 18.83 1.29
N VAL A 37 -17.47 18.86 0.10
CA VAL A 37 -16.44 17.91 -0.30
C VAL A 37 -15.20 18.13 0.57
N GLN A 38 -14.79 19.39 0.76
CA GLN A 38 -13.69 19.77 1.64
C GLN A 38 -13.96 19.37 3.10
N ALA A 39 -15.19 19.57 3.61
CA ALA A 39 -15.57 19.13 4.95
C ALA A 39 -15.60 17.61 5.10
N PHE A 40 -15.92 16.86 4.04
CA PHE A 40 -15.86 15.39 4.03
C PHE A 40 -14.41 14.91 4.09
N PHE A 41 -13.51 15.49 3.29
CA PHE A 41 -12.08 15.15 3.34
C PHE A 41 -11.42 15.61 4.64
N ALA A 42 -11.80 16.76 5.20
CA ALA A 42 -11.36 17.18 6.52
C ALA A 42 -11.81 16.20 7.63
N SER A 43 -13.00 15.59 7.51
CA SER A 43 -13.47 14.55 8.42
C SER A 43 -12.68 13.23 8.30
N LEU A 44 -12.03 13.01 7.18
CA LEU A 44 -11.13 11.87 6.92
C LEU A 44 -9.67 12.20 7.26
N GLY A 45 -9.38 13.44 7.68
CA GLY A 45 -8.04 13.89 8.02
C GLY A 45 -7.19 14.31 6.80
N VAL A 46 -7.77 14.46 5.62
CA VAL A 46 -7.09 14.99 4.43
C VAL A 46 -7.02 16.51 4.52
N PRO A 47 -5.85 17.17 4.39
CA PRO A 47 -5.71 18.61 4.47
C PRO A 47 -6.53 19.34 3.40
N GLU A 48 -7.16 20.47 3.76
CA GLU A 48 -7.96 21.30 2.84
C GLU A 48 -7.20 21.77 1.57
N GLY A 49 -5.88 21.69 1.54
CA GLY A 49 -5.04 22.11 0.42
C GLY A 49 -4.71 21.03 -0.60
N ALA A 50 -4.82 19.73 -0.26
CA ALA A 50 -4.45 18.63 -1.15
C ALA A 50 -5.53 18.29 -2.20
N VAL A 51 -6.74 18.74 -2.02
CA VAL A 51 -7.93 18.35 -2.84
C VAL A 51 -8.29 19.40 -3.89
N ILE A 52 -7.42 20.33 -4.25
CA ILE A 52 -7.79 21.47 -5.07
C ILE A 52 -7.58 21.20 -6.56
N ASN A 53 -8.68 21.03 -7.31
CA ASN A 53 -8.86 21.27 -8.74
C ASN A 53 -8.54 20.18 -9.78
N ALA A 54 -8.27 18.92 -9.40
CA ALA A 54 -8.32 17.84 -10.38
C ALA A 54 -9.75 17.28 -10.49
N PRO A 55 -10.27 16.97 -11.67
CA PRO A 55 -11.50 16.22 -11.80
C PRO A 55 -11.24 14.82 -11.25
N MET A 56 -11.84 14.47 -10.11
CA MET A 56 -11.68 13.13 -9.51
C MET A 56 -12.21 12.07 -10.47
N ARG A 57 -11.41 11.05 -10.74
CA ARG A 57 -11.89 9.83 -11.42
C ARG A 57 -13.03 9.21 -10.61
N ASP A 58 -14.11 8.80 -11.27
CA ASP A 58 -15.23 8.19 -10.59
C ASP A 58 -14.83 6.83 -10.00
N SER A 59 -15.00 6.65 -8.68
CA SER A 59 -14.79 5.39 -8.00
C SER A 59 -15.74 4.32 -8.53
N SER A 60 -15.21 3.17 -8.96
CA SER A 60 -16.00 2.02 -9.42
C SER A 60 -16.87 1.49 -8.29
N VAL A 61 -16.36 1.39 -7.07
CA VAL A 61 -17.13 1.01 -5.87
C VAL A 61 -18.30 1.94 -5.66
N MET A 62 -18.10 3.26 -5.76
CA MET A 62 -19.16 4.25 -5.56
C MET A 62 -20.22 4.18 -6.67
N ARG A 63 -19.81 3.91 -7.89
CA ARG A 63 -20.71 3.77 -9.05
C ARG A 63 -21.55 2.50 -8.96
N LEU A 64 -20.97 1.40 -8.50
CA LEU A 64 -21.61 0.10 -8.40
C LEU A 64 -22.44 -0.08 -7.11
N GLU A 65 -22.12 0.63 -6.03
CA GLU A 65 -22.87 0.56 -4.76
C GLU A 65 -24.40 0.71 -4.93
N PRO A 66 -24.93 1.71 -5.67
CA PRO A 66 -26.38 1.87 -5.82
C PRO A 66 -27.07 0.71 -6.54
N ILE A 67 -26.32 -0.06 -7.33
CA ILE A 67 -26.82 -1.22 -8.06
C ILE A 67 -26.78 -2.47 -7.18
N VAL A 68 -25.64 -2.75 -6.56
CA VAL A 68 -25.35 -3.98 -5.83
C VAL A 68 -25.91 -3.95 -4.40
N ARG A 69 -25.77 -2.84 -3.69
CA ARG A 69 -26.21 -2.71 -2.29
C ARG A 69 -27.69 -3.00 -2.05
N PRO A 70 -28.66 -2.49 -2.84
CA PRO A 70 -30.08 -2.81 -2.61
C PRO A 70 -30.41 -4.29 -2.78
N ILE A 71 -29.66 -4.99 -3.65
CA ILE A 71 -29.82 -6.42 -3.85
C ILE A 71 -29.29 -7.16 -2.62
N LEU A 72 -28.10 -6.82 -2.15
CA LEU A 72 -27.51 -7.37 -0.91
C LEU A 72 -28.35 -7.05 0.33
N ASP A 73 -28.85 -5.84 0.47
CA ASP A 73 -29.64 -5.43 1.66
C ASP A 73 -30.93 -6.27 1.83
N ARG A 74 -31.54 -6.70 0.75
CA ARG A 74 -32.66 -7.67 0.81
C ARG A 74 -32.26 -9.02 1.37
N LEU A 75 -31.03 -9.44 1.12
CA LEU A 75 -30.46 -10.68 1.65
C LEU A 75 -30.04 -10.56 3.10
N LEU A 76 -29.55 -9.38 3.47
CA LEU A 76 -29.01 -9.09 4.78
C LEU A 76 -30.06 -9.03 5.88
N GLN A 77 -31.35 -8.83 5.57
CA GLN A 77 -32.41 -8.73 6.58
C GLN A 77 -32.45 -9.92 7.54
N VAL A 78 -31.99 -11.11 7.11
CA VAL A 78 -31.92 -12.31 7.95
C VAL A 78 -30.57 -12.46 8.65
N ASN A 79 -29.47 -12.01 8.05
CA ASN A 79 -28.10 -12.25 8.54
C ASN A 79 -27.44 -10.98 9.14
N GLN A 80 -27.99 -9.80 8.90
CA GLN A 80 -27.42 -8.52 9.31
C GLN A 80 -27.17 -8.41 10.81
N VAL A 81 -28.09 -8.93 11.63
CA VAL A 81 -27.94 -8.92 13.10
C VAL A 81 -26.71 -9.71 13.53
N LYS A 82 -26.47 -10.87 12.93
CA LYS A 82 -25.32 -11.73 13.27
C LYS A 82 -23.99 -11.12 12.83
N LEU A 83 -23.97 -10.45 11.68
CA LEU A 83 -22.77 -9.75 11.19
C LEU A 83 -22.45 -8.55 12.08
N ILE A 84 -23.47 -7.73 12.46
CA ILE A 84 -23.31 -6.60 13.36
C ILE A 84 -22.83 -7.07 14.75
N GLU A 85 -23.40 -8.17 15.27
CA GLU A 85 -22.94 -8.76 16.54
C GLU A 85 -21.49 -9.23 16.45
N ALA A 86 -21.10 -9.90 15.38
CA ALA A 86 -19.73 -10.34 15.16
C ALA A 86 -18.75 -9.16 15.07
N HIS A 87 -19.13 -8.08 14.37
CA HIS A 87 -18.29 -6.89 14.24
C HIS A 87 -18.34 -5.95 15.45
N SER A 88 -19.35 -6.04 16.32
CA SER A 88 -19.38 -5.26 17.56
C SER A 88 -18.22 -5.57 18.50
N THR A 89 -17.57 -6.74 18.34
CA THR A 89 -16.41 -7.13 19.13
C THR A 89 -15.08 -6.59 18.59
N VAL A 90 -15.06 -6.00 17.39
CA VAL A 90 -13.84 -5.49 16.72
C VAL A 90 -13.04 -4.53 17.59
N GLU A 91 -13.73 -3.65 18.34
CA GLU A 91 -13.06 -2.67 19.23
C GLU A 91 -12.51 -3.32 20.49
N THR A 92 -13.10 -4.42 20.95
CA THR A 92 -12.74 -5.10 22.19
C THR A 92 -11.65 -6.17 22.01
N MET A 93 -11.31 -6.52 20.77
CA MET A 93 -10.23 -7.48 20.52
C MET A 93 -8.87 -6.93 20.91
N SER A 94 -7.99 -7.82 21.36
CA SER A 94 -6.71 -7.46 21.99
C SER A 94 -5.66 -6.83 21.08
N ALA A 95 -5.82 -6.87 19.74
CA ALA A 95 -4.87 -6.25 18.82
C ALA A 95 -4.73 -4.75 19.08
N ARG A 96 -3.48 -4.29 19.31
CA ARG A 96 -3.19 -2.89 19.56
C ARG A 96 -2.96 -2.11 18.26
N TYR A 97 -3.17 -0.79 18.32
CA TYR A 97 -2.88 0.17 17.26
C TYR A 97 -3.66 -0.07 15.95
N LYS A 98 -4.95 -0.43 16.07
CA LYS A 98 -5.85 -0.58 14.91
C LYS A 98 -6.03 0.74 14.18
N ARG A 99 -5.84 0.73 12.87
CA ARG A 99 -6.00 1.91 12.03
C ARG A 99 -7.47 2.29 11.84
N ARG A 100 -7.77 3.59 11.80
CA ARG A 100 -9.13 4.11 11.61
C ARG A 100 -9.72 3.67 10.29
N LEU A 101 -8.91 3.65 9.22
CA LEU A 101 -9.31 3.18 7.90
C LEU A 101 -9.85 1.74 7.97
N THR A 102 -9.10 0.82 8.55
CA THR A 102 -9.51 -0.59 8.72
C THR A 102 -10.76 -0.71 9.61
N LEU A 103 -10.81 0.01 10.74
CA LEU A 103 -11.97 -0.01 11.63
C LEU A 103 -13.23 0.57 10.96
N ALA A 104 -13.08 1.62 10.16
CA ALA A 104 -14.19 2.21 9.41
C ALA A 104 -14.72 1.22 8.36
N ALA A 105 -13.84 0.55 7.62
CA ALA A 105 -14.23 -0.45 6.64
C ALA A 105 -14.93 -1.66 7.28
N LEU A 106 -14.43 -2.16 8.40
CA LEU A 106 -15.05 -3.27 9.14
C LEU A 106 -16.45 -2.92 9.68
N LYS A 107 -16.69 -1.66 10.00
CA LYS A 107 -18.01 -1.18 10.46
C LYS A 107 -18.97 -0.85 9.32
N ARG A 108 -18.44 -0.33 8.23
CA ARG A 108 -19.18 0.16 7.06
C ARG A 108 -18.45 -0.23 5.77
N PRO A 109 -18.60 -1.49 5.31
CA PRO A 109 -17.81 -2.03 4.21
C PRO A 109 -17.80 -1.16 2.96
N TRP A 110 -18.96 -0.71 2.50
CA TRP A 110 -19.04 0.14 1.30
C TRP A 110 -18.26 1.44 1.42
N GLU A 111 -18.43 2.17 2.52
CA GLU A 111 -17.68 3.40 2.78
C GLU A 111 -16.16 3.13 2.86
N GLY A 112 -15.78 1.99 3.45
CA GLY A 112 -14.39 1.58 3.55
C GLY A 112 -13.75 1.30 2.19
N PHE A 113 -14.41 0.54 1.34
CA PHE A 113 -13.91 0.24 -0.01
C PHE A 113 -13.90 1.48 -0.91
N ILE A 114 -14.94 2.32 -0.85
CA ILE A 114 -14.95 3.60 -1.55
C ILE A 114 -13.73 4.45 -1.15
N ASN A 115 -13.41 4.50 0.13
CA ASN A 115 -12.28 5.30 0.61
C ASN A 115 -10.92 4.71 0.16
N LEU A 116 -10.75 3.39 0.19
CA LEU A 116 -9.53 2.73 -0.27
C LEU A 116 -9.29 2.99 -1.76
N GLU A 117 -10.30 2.76 -2.60
CA GLU A 117 -10.18 2.99 -4.03
C GLU A 117 -9.92 4.48 -4.34
N ARG A 118 -10.65 5.39 -3.69
CA ARG A 118 -10.48 6.83 -3.89
C ARG A 118 -9.10 7.36 -3.53
N GLN A 119 -8.46 6.82 -2.51
CA GLN A 119 -7.10 7.21 -2.17
C GLN A 119 -6.13 6.82 -3.30
N GLY A 120 -6.24 5.60 -3.85
CA GLY A 120 -5.46 5.19 -5.01
C GLY A 120 -5.74 6.06 -6.25
N LEU A 121 -7.01 6.31 -6.58
CA LEU A 121 -7.38 7.17 -7.70
C LEU A 121 -6.87 8.62 -7.55
N LEU A 122 -6.88 9.15 -6.33
CA LEU A 122 -6.32 10.48 -6.06
C LEU A 122 -4.80 10.51 -6.24
N LEU A 123 -4.11 9.44 -5.85
CA LEU A 123 -2.67 9.29 -6.11
C LEU A 123 -2.38 9.25 -7.60
N ALA A 124 -3.15 8.49 -8.40
CA ALA A 124 -3.04 8.47 -9.86
C ALA A 124 -3.24 9.88 -10.47
N GLU A 125 -4.30 10.59 -10.09
CA GLU A 125 -4.57 11.94 -10.59
C GLU A 125 -3.45 12.95 -10.26
N LEU A 126 -2.86 12.85 -9.07
CA LEU A 126 -1.74 13.70 -8.65
C LEU A 126 -0.45 13.34 -9.39
N ALA A 127 -0.27 12.06 -9.71
CA ALA A 127 0.91 11.54 -10.38
C ALA A 127 0.89 11.80 -11.89
N GLU A 128 -0.24 11.66 -12.57
CA GLU A 128 -0.42 11.96 -14.02
C GLU A 128 -0.36 13.44 -14.36
N GLY A 129 -0.22 14.32 -13.39
CA GLY A 129 -0.08 15.76 -13.60
C GLY A 129 1.13 16.09 -14.49
N ARG A 130 1.10 17.25 -15.19
CA ARG A 130 2.22 17.71 -16.05
C ARG A 130 3.57 17.82 -15.35
N ALA A 131 3.58 17.84 -14.02
CA ALA A 131 4.76 17.79 -13.19
C ALA A 131 4.38 17.03 -11.91
N ILE A 132 5.08 15.96 -11.63
CA ILE A 132 4.84 15.12 -10.46
C ILE A 132 5.03 15.96 -9.20
N ASN A 133 4.01 15.96 -8.35
CA ASN A 133 4.01 16.69 -7.08
C ASN A 133 4.21 15.71 -5.92
N LEU A 134 5.44 15.24 -5.73
CA LEU A 134 5.79 14.29 -4.69
C LEU A 134 5.32 14.71 -3.27
N PRO A 135 5.41 15.99 -2.85
CA PRO A 135 4.81 16.43 -1.59
C PRO A 135 3.31 16.15 -1.47
N ALA A 136 2.53 16.34 -2.55
CA ALA A 136 1.09 16.09 -2.51
C ALA A 136 0.76 14.59 -2.47
N LEU A 137 1.56 13.74 -3.12
CA LEU A 137 1.44 12.28 -2.99
C LEU A 137 1.66 11.83 -1.54
N LEU A 138 2.66 12.39 -0.88
CA LEU A 138 2.94 12.10 0.53
C LEU A 138 1.79 12.53 1.45
N ASP A 139 1.09 13.63 1.17
CA ASP A 139 -0.09 14.07 1.93
C ASP A 139 -1.23 13.03 1.87
N VAL A 140 -1.44 12.42 0.70
CA VAL A 140 -2.47 11.37 0.55
C VAL A 140 -2.08 10.09 1.31
N LEU A 141 -0.81 9.68 1.23
CA LEU A 141 -0.32 8.49 1.93
C LEU A 141 -0.31 8.69 3.46
N GLU A 142 -0.06 9.92 3.94
CA GLU A 142 -0.11 10.25 5.36
C GLU A 142 -1.49 9.99 5.97
N ALA A 143 -2.56 10.19 5.22
CA ALA A 143 -3.92 9.91 5.69
C ALA A 143 -4.09 8.43 6.11
N GLY A 144 -3.38 7.50 5.46
CA GLY A 144 -3.33 6.09 5.84
C GLY A 144 -2.64 5.82 7.19
N MET A 145 -1.84 6.76 7.68
CA MET A 145 -1.20 6.70 9.01
C MET A 145 -2.11 7.19 10.14
N ASP A 146 -3.38 7.56 9.87
CA ASP A 146 -4.31 8.21 10.82
C ASP A 146 -3.79 9.56 11.38
N ARG A 147 -2.96 10.25 10.63
CA ARG A 147 -2.29 11.48 11.03
C ARG A 147 -2.41 12.52 9.93
N THR A 148 -2.27 13.78 10.26
CA THR A 148 -2.28 14.89 9.30
C THR A 148 -1.18 15.87 9.66
N SER A 149 -0.30 16.17 8.70
CA SER A 149 0.64 17.26 8.84
C SER A 149 -0.04 18.60 8.50
N ALA A 150 0.34 19.64 9.19
CA ALA A 150 -0.10 21.00 8.89
C ALA A 150 0.90 21.73 7.98
N PHE A 151 1.78 21.01 7.29
CA PHE A 151 2.86 21.61 6.52
C PHE A 151 2.38 21.93 5.11
N ASN A 152 2.06 23.19 4.88
CA ASN A 152 1.72 23.72 3.55
C ASN A 152 2.52 25.00 3.31
N ARG A 153 3.76 24.87 2.86
CA ARG A 153 4.55 26.02 2.39
C ARG A 153 4.77 25.89 0.89
N PRO A 154 4.30 26.84 0.07
CA PRO A 154 4.59 26.84 -1.35
C PRO A 154 6.09 26.93 -1.59
N ILE A 155 6.58 26.12 -2.51
CA ILE A 155 7.97 26.15 -2.96
C ILE A 155 8.19 27.42 -3.76
N SER A 156 9.17 28.23 -3.37
CA SER A 156 9.66 29.34 -4.19
C SER A 156 11.05 29.00 -4.71
N ILE A 157 11.10 28.41 -5.90
CA ILE A 157 12.37 28.14 -6.59
C ILE A 157 12.67 29.32 -7.52
N PRO A 158 13.86 29.91 -7.47
CA PRO A 158 14.25 30.97 -8.42
C PRO A 158 14.14 30.47 -9.86
N ALA A 159 13.54 31.26 -10.75
CA ALA A 159 13.35 30.86 -12.15
C ALA A 159 14.67 30.71 -12.94
N LYS A 160 15.76 31.29 -12.43
CA LYS A 160 17.14 31.15 -12.93
C LYS A 160 18.07 31.23 -11.73
N ALA A 161 18.59 30.09 -11.31
CA ALA A 161 19.51 30.02 -10.20
C ALA A 161 20.94 29.74 -10.68
N THR A 162 21.92 30.36 -10.01
CA THR A 162 23.33 30.02 -10.15
C THR A 162 23.66 28.72 -9.42
N ALA A 163 24.77 28.08 -9.74
CA ALA A 163 25.23 26.89 -9.01
C ALA A 163 25.30 27.12 -7.49
N LEU A 164 25.76 28.29 -7.05
CA LEU A 164 25.84 28.64 -5.63
C LEU A 164 24.46 28.75 -4.98
N GLU A 165 23.48 29.37 -5.67
CA GLU A 165 22.11 29.46 -5.16
C GLU A 165 21.44 28.09 -5.07
N LEU A 166 21.72 27.18 -6.01
CA LEU A 166 21.23 25.79 -5.96
C LEU A 166 21.83 25.01 -4.79
N VAL A 167 23.16 25.12 -4.56
CA VAL A 167 23.82 24.51 -3.38
C VAL A 167 23.23 25.07 -2.09
N THR A 168 23.02 26.39 -2.02
CA THR A 168 22.41 27.04 -0.86
C THR A 168 21.02 26.49 -0.60
N PHE A 169 20.18 26.37 -1.64
CA PHE A 169 18.83 25.78 -1.53
C PHE A 169 18.83 24.34 -1.02
N MET A 170 19.79 23.51 -1.49
CA MET A 170 19.96 22.14 -0.99
C MET A 170 20.31 22.11 0.50
N ILE A 171 21.26 22.95 0.93
CA ILE A 171 21.68 23.05 2.33
C ILE A 171 20.52 23.53 3.20
N GLU A 172 19.79 24.56 2.80
CA GLU A 172 18.62 25.08 3.51
C GLU A 172 17.51 24.02 3.62
N SER A 173 17.31 23.21 2.58
CA SER A 173 16.34 22.10 2.60
C SER A 173 16.74 21.00 3.60
N LEU A 174 18.03 20.63 3.65
CA LEU A 174 18.54 19.68 4.65
C LEU A 174 18.43 20.24 6.07
N GLU A 175 18.72 21.53 6.26
CA GLU A 175 18.57 22.22 7.55
C GLU A 175 17.12 22.23 8.02
N GLU A 176 16.17 22.68 7.17
CA GLU A 176 14.74 22.71 7.48
C GLU A 176 14.21 21.31 7.81
N ALA A 177 14.57 20.29 7.00
CA ALA A 177 14.20 18.92 7.26
C ALA A 177 14.77 18.37 8.58
N SER A 178 16.01 18.71 8.89
CA SER A 178 16.65 18.30 10.16
C SER A 178 15.98 18.94 11.37
N ILE A 179 15.57 20.21 11.29
CA ILE A 179 14.78 20.87 12.34
C ILE A 179 13.45 20.16 12.58
N HIS A 180 12.75 19.78 11.52
CA HIS A 180 11.49 19.03 11.63
C HIS A 180 11.73 17.63 12.21
N ARG A 181 12.76 16.93 11.76
CA ARG A 181 13.12 15.62 12.33
C ARG A 181 13.41 15.70 13.83
N GLU A 182 14.22 16.66 14.28
CA GLU A 182 14.50 16.80 15.72
C GLU A 182 13.24 17.11 16.54
N LYS A 183 12.31 17.90 16.01
CA LYS A 183 10.99 18.08 16.63
C LYS A 183 10.21 16.77 16.70
N ALA A 184 10.22 15.97 15.63
CA ALA A 184 9.55 14.68 15.60
C ALA A 184 10.05 13.71 16.68
N LEU A 185 11.34 13.78 17.00
CA LEU A 185 12.00 12.91 17.98
C LEU A 185 12.12 13.53 19.39
N SER A 186 11.62 14.74 19.62
CA SER A 186 11.87 15.52 20.84
C SER A 186 11.35 14.89 22.14
N ASN A 187 10.31 14.04 22.06
CA ASN A 187 9.77 13.35 23.23
C ASN A 187 10.50 12.04 23.54
N LEU A 188 11.35 11.55 22.64
CA LEU A 188 12.12 10.33 22.82
C LEU A 188 13.43 10.63 23.54
N THR A 189 13.75 9.84 24.55
CA THR A 189 15.07 9.81 25.16
C THR A 189 16.09 9.23 24.19
N GLU A 190 17.37 9.50 24.43
CA GLU A 190 18.48 8.96 23.62
C GLU A 190 18.50 7.41 23.60
N ASP A 191 18.17 6.76 24.72
CA ASP A 191 18.09 5.30 24.82
C ASP A 191 16.91 4.75 24.00
N GLU A 192 15.78 5.45 23.95
CA GLU A 192 14.63 5.09 23.13
C GLU A 192 14.90 5.29 21.65
N ARG A 193 15.58 6.38 21.26
CA ARG A 193 16.02 6.57 19.87
C ARG A 193 16.96 5.44 19.44
N ARG A 194 17.95 5.09 20.26
CA ARG A 194 18.85 3.96 19.98
C ARG A 194 18.12 2.63 19.90
N PHE A 195 17.15 2.41 20.78
CA PHE A 195 16.31 1.21 20.73
C PHE A 195 15.52 1.14 19.41
N LEU A 196 14.80 2.20 19.05
CA LEU A 196 14.01 2.24 17.80
C LEU A 196 14.89 2.01 16.57
N PHE A 197 16.05 2.66 16.51
CA PHE A 197 16.97 2.54 15.38
C PHE A 197 17.55 1.12 15.23
N SER A 198 17.98 0.51 16.35
CA SER A 198 18.53 -0.85 16.33
C SER A 198 17.46 -1.93 16.17
N HIS A 199 16.28 -1.73 16.77
CA HIS A 199 15.20 -2.70 16.68
C HIS A 199 14.58 -2.80 15.29
N ALA A 200 14.65 -1.74 14.48
CA ALA A 200 14.28 -1.78 13.06
C ALA A 200 15.04 -2.88 12.30
N GLN A 201 16.33 -3.08 12.58
CA GLN A 201 17.11 -4.19 12.01
C GLN A 201 16.52 -5.55 12.39
N THR A 202 16.14 -5.74 13.65
CA THR A 202 15.51 -6.99 14.12
C THR A 202 14.17 -7.22 13.43
N ILE A 203 13.37 -6.16 13.24
CA ILE A 203 12.08 -6.24 12.54
C ILE A 203 12.27 -6.72 11.12
N VAL A 204 13.17 -6.11 10.34
CA VAL A 204 13.35 -6.49 8.93
C VAL A 204 13.85 -7.92 8.75
N GLU A 205 14.60 -8.44 9.71
CA GLU A 205 15.11 -9.81 9.69
C GLU A 205 14.07 -10.85 10.15
N GLN A 206 13.22 -10.52 11.12
CA GLN A 206 12.45 -11.51 11.88
C GLN A 206 10.92 -11.31 11.81
N PHE A 207 10.42 -10.26 11.18
CA PHE A 207 8.98 -10.04 11.11
C PHE A 207 8.26 -11.23 10.47
N THR A 208 7.18 -11.69 11.10
CA THR A 208 6.26 -12.67 10.55
C THR A 208 4.83 -12.34 10.98
N PRO A 209 3.85 -12.42 10.09
CA PRO A 209 2.45 -12.11 10.42
C PRO A 209 1.82 -13.07 11.42
N GLN A 210 2.32 -14.31 11.47
CA GLN A 210 1.78 -15.35 12.33
C GLN A 210 2.88 -16.10 13.09
N ILE A 211 2.81 -16.08 14.41
CA ILE A 211 3.71 -16.84 15.27
C ILE A 211 2.95 -18.04 15.83
N SER A 212 3.19 -19.22 15.27
CA SER A 212 2.55 -20.47 15.67
C SER A 212 3.29 -21.20 16.81
N SER A 213 4.62 -21.08 16.87
CA SER A 213 5.44 -21.69 17.91
C SER A 213 5.83 -20.67 18.97
N VAL A 214 5.11 -20.67 20.10
CA VAL A 214 5.32 -19.70 21.17
C VAL A 214 6.32 -20.23 22.19
N SER A 215 7.51 -19.65 22.22
CA SER A 215 8.61 -19.89 23.14
C SER A 215 8.91 -18.66 24.01
N ALA A 216 9.79 -18.77 24.99
CA ALA A 216 10.27 -17.62 25.76
C ALA A 216 10.95 -16.56 24.88
N THR A 217 11.68 -17.00 23.84
CA THR A 217 12.34 -16.10 22.88
C THR A 217 11.33 -15.36 22.02
N THR A 218 10.30 -16.06 21.50
CA THR A 218 9.24 -15.41 20.70
C THR A 218 8.42 -14.42 21.52
N ILE A 219 8.18 -14.67 22.80
CA ILE A 219 7.52 -13.71 23.69
C ILE A 219 8.42 -12.50 23.98
N ALA A 220 9.70 -12.69 24.17
CA ALA A 220 10.64 -11.57 24.37
C ALA A 220 10.69 -10.67 23.13
N GLN A 221 10.72 -11.28 21.94
CA GLN A 221 10.64 -10.54 20.68
C GLN A 221 9.30 -9.79 20.54
N ALA A 222 8.18 -10.45 20.82
CA ALA A 222 6.86 -9.84 20.74
C ALA A 222 6.71 -8.62 21.70
N LYS A 223 7.32 -8.68 22.89
CA LYS A 223 7.40 -7.55 23.82
C LYS A 223 8.24 -6.39 23.28
N ALA A 224 9.37 -6.69 22.64
CA ALA A 224 10.22 -5.68 22.05
C ALA A 224 9.51 -4.99 20.86
N ASP A 225 8.85 -5.76 20.01
CA ASP A 225 8.05 -5.21 18.91
C ASP A 225 6.86 -4.38 19.41
N GLN A 226 6.21 -4.80 20.50
CA GLN A 226 5.18 -3.98 21.13
C GLN A 226 5.76 -2.67 21.69
N ARG A 227 6.92 -2.72 22.35
CA ARG A 227 7.59 -1.50 22.85
C ARG A 227 7.97 -0.58 21.71
N PHE A 228 8.44 -1.13 20.59
CA PHE A 228 8.70 -0.36 19.38
C PHE A 228 7.42 0.37 18.92
N ALA A 229 6.32 -0.36 18.74
CA ALA A 229 5.04 0.20 18.33
C ALA A 229 4.49 1.25 19.32
N GLU A 230 4.67 1.03 20.62
CA GLU A 230 4.26 1.94 21.70
C GLU A 230 5.00 3.28 21.63
N LEU A 231 6.32 3.25 21.45
CA LEU A 231 7.13 4.46 21.31
C LEU A 231 6.75 5.27 20.07
N LEU A 232 6.48 4.58 18.96
CA LEU A 232 6.03 5.24 17.73
C LEU A 232 4.67 5.93 17.90
N GLU A 233 3.72 5.27 18.56
CA GLU A 233 2.37 5.82 18.72
C GLU A 233 2.30 6.94 19.75
N GLU A 234 3.04 6.83 20.86
CA GLU A 234 2.88 7.70 22.02
C GLU A 234 3.90 8.83 22.08
N GLN A 235 5.10 8.65 21.50
CA GLN A 235 6.21 9.57 21.68
C GLN A 235 6.67 10.24 20.37
N MET A 236 6.41 9.63 19.22
CA MET A 236 6.90 10.15 17.94
C MET A 236 5.91 11.12 17.32
N ASP A 237 6.36 12.31 16.96
CA ASP A 237 5.56 13.30 16.24
C ASP A 237 5.72 13.10 14.72
N TYR A 238 4.89 12.21 14.17
CA TYR A 238 4.90 11.92 12.73
C TYR A 238 4.54 13.12 11.86
N ALA A 239 3.75 14.09 12.33
CA ALA A 239 3.44 15.29 11.56
C ALA A 239 4.70 16.11 11.26
N ASN A 240 5.61 16.21 12.23
CA ASN A 240 6.90 16.83 12.00
C ASN A 240 7.85 15.95 11.16
N LEU A 241 7.80 14.64 11.30
CA LEU A 241 8.59 13.75 10.43
C LEU A 241 8.14 13.82 8.97
N MET A 242 6.82 13.85 8.73
CA MET A 242 6.25 14.06 7.40
C MET A 242 6.63 15.43 6.84
N ALA A 243 6.62 16.47 7.66
CA ALA A 243 7.08 17.79 7.23
C ALA A 243 8.55 17.76 6.77
N ALA A 244 9.42 16.98 7.41
CA ALA A 244 10.80 16.79 6.95
C ALA A 244 10.83 16.12 5.55
N ALA A 245 10.03 15.09 5.32
CA ALA A 245 9.95 14.44 4.01
C ALA A 245 9.39 15.37 2.93
N GLN A 246 8.37 16.15 3.23
CA GLN A 246 7.79 17.13 2.30
C GLN A 246 8.79 18.24 1.92
N VAL A 247 9.63 18.66 2.87
CA VAL A 247 10.74 19.60 2.59
C VAL A 247 11.73 18.99 1.60
N LEU A 248 12.15 17.74 1.81
CA LEU A 248 13.11 17.08 0.93
C LEU A 248 12.48 16.69 -0.42
N ALA A 249 11.23 16.30 -0.44
CA ALA A 249 10.49 15.99 -1.67
C ALA A 249 10.39 17.18 -2.65
N ARG A 250 10.62 18.41 -2.19
CA ARG A 250 10.75 19.59 -3.09
C ARG A 250 11.93 19.45 -4.04
N LEU A 251 12.94 18.67 -3.68
CA LEU A 251 14.13 18.43 -4.50
C LEU A 251 13.79 17.59 -5.75
N ALA A 252 12.67 16.90 -5.77
CA ALA A 252 12.14 16.21 -6.96
C ALA A 252 11.45 17.13 -7.98
N ASN A 253 11.40 18.44 -7.73
CA ASN A 253 10.72 19.38 -8.64
C ASN A 253 11.47 19.52 -9.96
N GLU A 254 10.83 19.14 -11.05
CA GLU A 254 11.39 19.08 -12.39
C GLU A 254 12.01 20.40 -12.88
N SER A 255 11.41 21.55 -12.53
CA SER A 255 11.94 22.85 -12.96
C SER A 255 13.27 23.19 -12.26
N TRP A 256 13.47 22.69 -11.06
CA TRP A 256 14.70 22.83 -10.30
C TRP A 256 15.77 21.84 -10.80
N LEU A 257 15.39 20.58 -11.03
CA LEU A 257 16.27 19.55 -11.58
C LEU A 257 16.85 19.94 -12.95
N ARG A 258 16.02 20.49 -13.85
CA ARG A 258 16.50 21.04 -15.13
C ARG A 258 17.52 22.17 -14.99
N GLN A 259 17.48 22.92 -13.92
CA GLN A 259 18.48 23.98 -13.65
C GLN A 259 19.81 23.41 -13.15
N LEU A 260 19.80 22.29 -12.42
CA LEU A 260 21.02 21.63 -11.94
C LEU A 260 21.98 21.32 -13.06
N ALA A 261 21.56 20.54 -14.06
CA ALA A 261 22.38 20.14 -15.19
C ALA A 261 22.98 21.35 -15.93
N GLY A 262 22.21 22.44 -16.09
CA GLY A 262 22.68 23.65 -16.75
C GLY A 262 23.66 24.49 -15.91
N ALA A 263 23.50 24.53 -14.60
CA ALA A 263 24.29 25.39 -13.71
C ALA A 263 25.67 24.84 -13.40
N PHE A 264 25.78 23.51 -13.23
CA PHE A 264 27.04 22.84 -12.90
C PHE A 264 27.89 22.44 -14.11
N GLY A 265 27.36 22.53 -15.32
CA GLY A 265 28.13 22.37 -16.57
C GLY A 265 29.20 23.46 -16.80
N GLN A 266 29.27 24.48 -15.96
CA GLN A 266 30.33 25.52 -15.96
C GLN A 266 31.36 25.19 -14.87
N ALA A 267 32.66 25.21 -15.22
CA ALA A 267 33.76 24.80 -14.35
C ALA A 267 33.75 25.47 -12.98
N LEU A 268 33.35 24.73 -11.96
CA LEU A 268 33.61 25.07 -10.56
C LEU A 268 35.06 24.68 -10.19
N PRO A 269 35.69 25.33 -9.20
CA PRO A 269 36.96 24.86 -8.64
C PRO A 269 36.73 23.42 -8.10
N ARG A 270 37.48 22.44 -8.60
CA ARG A 270 37.34 21.04 -8.13
C ARG A 270 37.67 20.96 -6.65
N SER A 271 36.80 20.31 -5.90
CA SER A 271 37.00 20.00 -4.49
C SER A 271 37.89 18.77 -4.32
N GLU A 272 38.44 18.59 -3.12
CA GLU A 272 39.06 17.33 -2.73
C GLU A 272 37.98 16.21 -2.73
N VAL A 273 38.28 15.07 -3.37
CA VAL A 273 37.35 13.95 -3.50
C VAL A 273 37.21 13.25 -2.14
N PRO A 274 36.01 13.12 -1.58
CA PRO A 274 35.81 12.41 -0.32
C PRO A 274 36.21 10.93 -0.42
N ALA A 275 36.63 10.36 0.70
CA ALA A 275 36.90 8.92 0.79
C ALA A 275 35.61 8.13 0.50
N GLY A 276 35.70 7.10 -0.33
CA GLY A 276 34.56 6.29 -0.79
C GLY A 276 34.00 6.74 -2.13
N ILE A 277 34.51 7.81 -2.74
CA ILE A 277 34.08 8.25 -4.06
C ILE A 277 35.25 8.18 -5.05
N THR A 278 34.98 7.74 -6.25
CA THR A 278 35.92 7.80 -7.38
C THR A 278 35.18 8.30 -8.62
N GLY A 279 35.90 9.02 -9.50
CA GLY A 279 35.33 9.63 -10.70
C GLY A 279 35.44 11.14 -10.69
N ASP A 280 34.55 11.85 -11.40
CA ASP A 280 34.56 13.30 -11.53
C ASP A 280 33.70 13.95 -10.44
N VAL A 281 34.33 14.62 -9.47
CA VAL A 281 33.65 15.34 -8.38
C VAL A 281 33.81 16.85 -8.60
N LEU A 282 32.70 17.53 -8.81
CA LEU A 282 32.64 18.97 -9.04
C LEU A 282 32.65 19.76 -7.72
N LEU A 283 31.95 19.26 -6.71
CA LEU A 283 31.88 19.88 -5.37
C LEU A 283 31.81 18.79 -4.30
N ALA A 284 32.54 18.99 -3.21
CA ALA A 284 32.34 18.27 -1.96
C ALA A 284 32.46 19.25 -0.80
N GLN A 285 31.48 19.20 0.10
CA GLN A 285 31.41 20.09 1.26
C GLN A 285 30.85 19.36 2.48
N THR A 286 31.58 19.38 3.59
CA THR A 286 31.06 18.86 4.85
C THR A 286 30.29 19.96 5.58
N THR A 287 29.07 19.63 6.00
CA THR A 287 28.17 20.49 6.76
C THR A 287 27.86 19.86 8.14
N SER A 288 27.13 20.57 9.00
CA SER A 288 26.60 19.99 10.25
C SER A 288 25.55 18.90 10.03
N TYR A 289 25.00 18.77 8.81
CA TYR A 289 23.97 17.80 8.44
C TYR A 289 24.55 16.59 7.70
N GLY A 290 25.85 16.60 7.40
CA GLY A 290 26.58 15.58 6.66
C GLY A 290 27.32 16.13 5.44
N THR A 291 27.95 15.25 4.68
CA THR A 291 28.71 15.61 3.48
C THR A 291 27.77 15.75 2.28
N ILE A 292 27.92 16.83 1.56
CA ILE A 292 27.26 17.11 0.29
C ILE A 292 28.27 16.88 -0.82
N VAL A 293 27.88 16.15 -1.87
CA VAL A 293 28.70 15.86 -3.05
C VAL A 293 27.93 16.19 -4.31
N ILE A 294 28.62 16.79 -5.30
CA ILE A 294 28.11 16.94 -6.66
C ILE A 294 29.09 16.26 -7.59
N GLY A 295 28.65 15.16 -8.20
CA GLY A 295 29.34 14.40 -9.23
C GLY A 295 29.28 15.09 -10.59
N GLY A 296 30.13 14.67 -11.50
CA GLY A 296 30.15 15.13 -12.89
C GLY A 296 29.18 14.35 -13.77
N ALA A 297 29.35 14.49 -15.10
CA ALA A 297 28.55 13.77 -16.10
C ALA A 297 29.30 12.56 -16.68
N GLY A 298 30.20 11.99 -15.99
CA GLY A 298 30.97 10.81 -16.38
C GLY A 298 30.90 9.73 -15.31
N PRO A 299 31.24 8.47 -15.62
CA PRO A 299 31.06 7.37 -14.68
C PRO A 299 31.76 7.58 -13.34
N ASN A 300 31.00 7.47 -12.28
CA ASN A 300 31.46 7.58 -10.90
C ASN A 300 31.24 6.25 -10.13
N THR A 301 31.93 6.10 -9.02
CA THR A 301 31.63 5.07 -8.03
C THR A 301 31.46 5.71 -6.67
N TYR A 302 30.33 5.42 -6.03
CA TYR A 302 29.90 5.93 -4.76
C TYR A 302 29.81 4.79 -3.73
N GLU A 303 30.84 4.63 -2.88
CA GLU A 303 30.79 3.75 -1.69
C GLU A 303 30.25 4.56 -0.52
N LEU A 304 28.96 4.50 -0.27
CA LEU A 304 28.23 5.40 0.60
C LEU A 304 28.02 4.84 2.01
N ASP A 305 28.13 5.72 2.99
CA ASP A 305 27.74 5.48 4.38
C ASP A 305 26.89 6.66 4.91
N HIS A 306 26.49 6.60 6.17
CA HIS A 306 25.62 7.64 6.76
C HIS A 306 26.26 9.05 6.87
N ARG A 307 27.52 9.25 6.49
CA ARG A 307 28.15 10.59 6.45
C ARG A 307 27.63 11.43 5.28
N PHE A 308 27.11 10.80 4.23
CA PHE A 308 26.63 11.49 3.04
C PHE A 308 25.16 11.87 3.21
N ALA A 309 24.90 13.18 3.36
CA ALA A 309 23.55 13.72 3.51
C ALA A 309 22.90 14.04 2.16
N LEU A 310 23.71 14.41 1.17
CA LEU A 310 23.24 14.69 -0.19
C LEU A 310 24.31 14.31 -1.21
N VAL A 311 23.93 13.52 -2.19
CA VAL A 311 24.73 13.28 -3.39
C VAL A 311 23.87 13.68 -4.59
N VAL A 312 24.44 14.49 -5.49
CA VAL A 312 23.85 14.80 -6.79
C VAL A 312 24.83 14.33 -7.85
N ASP A 313 24.45 13.41 -8.72
CA ASP A 313 25.17 13.09 -9.93
C ASP A 313 24.52 13.75 -11.15
N LEU A 314 25.34 14.23 -12.06
CA LEU A 314 24.85 14.92 -13.26
C LEU A 314 24.76 13.98 -14.48
N GLY A 315 25.09 12.70 -14.30
CA GLY A 315 24.97 11.65 -15.29
C GLY A 315 26.24 10.84 -15.48
N GLY A 316 26.11 9.72 -16.12
CA GLY A 316 27.15 8.71 -16.33
C GLY A 316 26.54 7.34 -16.07
N ASP A 317 27.23 6.26 -16.42
CA ASP A 317 26.80 4.94 -15.96
C ASP A 317 27.49 4.69 -14.61
N ASP A 318 26.79 4.90 -13.51
CA ASP A 318 27.34 5.01 -12.18
C ASP A 318 27.16 3.76 -11.33
N LEU A 319 27.94 3.66 -10.27
CA LEU A 319 27.85 2.56 -9.32
C LEU A 319 27.70 3.09 -7.91
N TYR A 320 26.52 2.91 -7.34
CA TYR A 320 26.21 3.25 -5.95
C TYR A 320 26.25 2.00 -5.08
N ARG A 321 26.93 2.05 -3.94
CA ARG A 321 26.99 0.95 -2.97
C ARG A 321 26.82 1.39 -1.53
N GLY A 322 26.22 0.49 -0.74
CA GLY A 322 26.13 0.64 0.71
C GLY A 322 24.88 1.34 1.20
N MET A 323 25.04 2.48 1.89
CA MET A 323 23.92 3.24 2.48
C MET A 323 23.46 4.36 1.53
N ILE A 324 22.74 3.96 0.49
CA ILE A 324 22.34 4.79 -0.65
C ILE A 324 21.07 5.57 -0.28
N ALA A 325 21.14 6.86 -0.01
CA ALA A 325 20.01 7.67 0.48
C ALA A 325 19.32 7.05 1.72
N ALA A 326 20.06 6.40 2.60
CA ALA A 326 19.51 5.80 3.82
C ALA A 326 19.73 6.69 5.04
N SER A 327 18.66 6.97 5.79
CA SER A 327 18.75 7.76 7.01
C SER A 327 19.67 7.11 8.05
N GLY A 328 20.56 7.89 8.64
CA GLY A 328 21.52 7.44 9.63
C GLY A 328 21.01 7.45 11.06
N ASP A 329 21.95 7.46 11.98
CA ASP A 329 21.72 7.56 13.42
C ASP A 329 21.28 8.99 13.86
N SER A 330 21.51 9.32 15.12
CA SER A 330 21.11 10.61 15.69
C SER A 330 21.75 11.84 15.02
N GLU A 331 22.92 11.71 14.40
CA GLU A 331 23.64 12.85 13.83
C GLU A 331 23.30 13.11 12.36
N HIS A 332 23.02 12.06 11.55
CA HIS A 332 22.79 12.13 10.10
C HIS A 332 21.45 11.49 9.72
N GLY A 333 20.38 12.08 10.21
CA GLY A 333 19.05 11.48 10.14
C GLY A 333 18.31 11.60 8.82
N ASN A 334 18.80 12.41 7.88
CA ASN A 334 18.21 12.52 6.54
C ASN A 334 19.29 12.29 5.49
N ALA A 335 18.94 11.58 4.40
CA ALA A 335 19.83 11.34 3.28
C ALA A 335 19.07 11.45 1.96
N VAL A 336 19.68 12.13 0.98
CA VAL A 336 19.12 12.35 -0.35
C VAL A 336 20.15 11.99 -1.42
N ILE A 337 19.71 11.26 -2.45
CA ILE A 337 20.48 11.10 -3.68
C ILE A 337 19.62 11.58 -4.84
N ILE A 338 20.23 12.28 -5.77
CA ILE A 338 19.64 12.74 -7.02
C ILE A 338 20.59 12.31 -8.13
N ASP A 339 20.15 11.39 -8.97
CA ASP A 339 20.79 11.07 -10.23
C ASP A 339 20.03 11.74 -11.38
N MET A 340 20.78 12.28 -12.33
CA MET A 340 20.16 13.00 -13.44
C MET A 340 20.08 12.18 -14.72
N SER A 341 20.96 11.21 -14.91
CA SER A 341 20.92 10.30 -16.06
C SER A 341 22.09 9.32 -16.06
N GLY A 342 21.83 8.13 -16.48
CA GLY A 342 22.83 7.06 -16.67
C GLY A 342 22.13 5.72 -16.74
N ASN A 343 22.84 4.64 -16.99
CA ASN A 343 22.34 3.30 -16.71
C ASN A 343 23.07 2.80 -15.48
N ASP A 344 22.45 3.01 -14.35
CA ASP A 344 23.12 2.97 -13.06
C ASP A 344 22.94 1.62 -12.34
N THR A 345 23.82 1.36 -11.41
CA THR A 345 23.69 0.19 -10.55
C THR A 345 23.67 0.63 -9.09
N TYR A 346 22.56 0.34 -8.43
CA TYR A 346 22.34 0.60 -7.02
C TYR A 346 22.44 -0.70 -6.21
N ASP A 347 23.60 -0.98 -5.61
CA ASP A 347 23.90 -2.19 -4.83
C ASP A 347 23.80 -1.89 -3.33
N SER A 348 22.62 -2.06 -2.76
CA SER A 348 22.33 -1.61 -1.39
C SER A 348 22.83 -2.58 -0.31
N ALA A 349 23.25 -2.02 0.81
CA ALA A 349 23.30 -2.77 2.09
C ALA A 349 21.90 -3.02 2.65
N ALA A 350 21.78 -3.87 3.65
CA ALA A 350 20.53 -4.02 4.43
C ALA A 350 20.10 -2.66 5.02
N LEU A 351 18.82 -2.29 4.86
CA LEU A 351 18.29 -0.96 5.22
C LEU A 351 19.04 0.18 4.52
N GLY A 352 19.55 -0.07 3.32
CA GLY A 352 20.59 0.74 2.68
C GLY A 352 20.15 1.63 1.52
N LEU A 353 19.01 1.41 0.87
CA LEU A 353 18.59 2.23 -0.27
C LEU A 353 17.25 2.92 0.00
N ALA A 354 17.27 4.26 -0.07
CA ALA A 354 16.11 5.11 0.13
C ALA A 354 15.30 4.69 1.38
N THR A 355 16.00 4.38 2.47
CA THR A 355 15.40 3.82 3.68
C THR A 355 15.30 4.84 4.80
N GLY A 356 14.10 4.99 5.37
CA GLY A 356 13.85 5.86 6.52
C GLY A 356 13.87 5.11 7.85
N ARG A 357 14.80 5.49 8.75
CA ARG A 357 14.83 5.08 10.18
C ARG A 357 14.99 6.31 11.04
N LEU A 358 13.97 6.69 11.80
CA LEU A 358 13.94 7.93 12.60
C LEU A 358 14.28 9.20 11.79
N GLY A 359 14.04 9.15 10.48
CA GLY A 359 14.37 10.21 9.54
C GLY A 359 13.87 9.87 8.14
N VAL A 360 14.40 10.56 7.15
CA VAL A 360 13.98 10.46 5.74
C VAL A 360 15.13 9.97 4.87
N GLY A 361 14.85 8.91 4.08
CA GLY A 361 15.69 8.48 2.97
C GLY A 361 14.98 8.78 1.64
N LEU A 362 15.62 9.52 0.73
CA LEU A 362 15.04 9.91 -0.55
C LEU A 362 16.05 9.70 -1.68
N LEU A 363 15.72 8.81 -2.62
CA LEU A 363 16.42 8.68 -3.89
C LEU A 363 15.52 9.21 -5.01
N ILE A 364 16.07 10.01 -5.88
CA ILE A 364 15.45 10.54 -7.09
C ILE A 364 16.34 10.17 -8.25
N ASP A 365 15.88 9.30 -9.13
CA ASP A 365 16.45 9.02 -10.43
C ASP A 365 15.65 9.71 -11.52
N GLN A 366 16.30 10.26 -12.51
CA GLN A 366 15.62 11.01 -13.57
C GLN A 366 15.60 10.30 -14.90
N ALA A 367 16.55 9.42 -15.18
CA ALA A 367 16.56 8.67 -16.42
C ALA A 367 17.72 7.65 -16.50
N GLY A 368 17.40 6.46 -16.87
CA GLY A 368 18.34 5.38 -17.17
C GLY A 368 17.60 4.08 -17.41
N ASP A 369 18.28 3.04 -17.85
CA ASP A 369 17.81 1.67 -17.69
C ASP A 369 18.60 1.10 -16.50
N ASP A 370 18.02 1.14 -15.28
CA ASP A 370 18.75 1.00 -14.03
C ASP A 370 18.60 -0.38 -13.37
N VAL A 371 19.53 -0.69 -12.49
CA VAL A 371 19.52 -1.96 -11.74
C VAL A 371 19.54 -1.67 -10.23
N TYR A 372 18.43 -1.92 -9.59
CA TYR A 372 18.25 -1.78 -8.15
C TYR A 372 18.39 -3.14 -7.44
N GLN A 373 19.54 -3.41 -6.83
CA GLN A 373 19.79 -4.60 -6.01
C GLN A 373 19.43 -4.26 -4.55
N LEU A 374 18.24 -4.68 -4.11
CA LEU A 374 17.64 -4.25 -2.85
C LEU A 374 17.79 -5.33 -1.77
N GLU A 375 18.73 -5.14 -0.88
CA GLU A 375 18.83 -5.95 0.33
C GLU A 375 17.65 -5.68 1.31
N VAL A 376 17.54 -6.48 2.36
CA VAL A 376 16.39 -6.43 3.28
C VAL A 376 16.13 -5.00 3.81
N GLY A 377 14.90 -4.56 3.74
CA GLY A 377 14.48 -3.25 4.23
C GLY A 377 14.89 -2.07 3.34
N SER A 378 15.11 -2.27 2.04
CA SER A 378 15.59 -1.25 1.10
C SER A 378 14.56 -0.93 0.00
N GLY A 379 14.81 0.09 -0.83
CA GLY A 379 13.98 0.43 -1.98
C GLY A 379 12.72 1.21 -1.59
N GLY A 380 12.89 2.40 -1.04
CA GLY A 380 11.78 3.25 -0.60
C GLY A 380 11.09 2.72 0.66
N ALA A 381 11.85 2.15 1.62
CA ALA A 381 11.26 1.46 2.76
C ALA A 381 11.26 2.30 4.06
N GLY A 382 10.21 2.19 4.89
CA GLY A 382 10.06 2.97 6.13
C GLY A 382 9.96 2.12 7.41
N PHE A 383 10.93 2.31 8.34
CA PHE A 383 10.95 1.63 9.64
C PHE A 383 11.13 2.66 10.75
N ALA A 384 10.06 3.11 11.39
CA ALA A 384 10.04 4.28 12.26
C ALA A 384 10.53 5.57 11.55
N GLY A 385 10.40 5.63 10.23
CA GLY A 385 10.87 6.71 9.36
C GLY A 385 10.15 6.70 8.01
N LEU A 386 10.62 7.53 7.09
CA LEU A 386 10.04 7.62 5.75
C LEU A 386 11.10 7.31 4.69
N GLY A 387 10.83 6.29 3.86
CA GLY A 387 11.66 5.92 2.73
C GLY A 387 10.96 6.20 1.41
N ILE A 388 11.65 6.83 0.47
CA ILE A 388 11.09 7.24 -0.82
C ILE A 388 12.11 6.95 -1.91
N LEU A 389 11.76 6.07 -2.84
CA LEU A 389 12.44 5.85 -4.11
C LEU A 389 11.53 6.40 -5.20
N PHE A 390 12.05 7.34 -5.96
CA PHE A 390 11.38 7.96 -7.10
C PHE A 390 12.24 7.75 -8.33
N ASP A 391 11.73 7.02 -9.30
CA ASP A 391 12.26 6.87 -10.63
C ASP A 391 11.38 7.60 -11.65
N ALA A 392 11.97 8.29 -12.57
CA ALA A 392 11.22 9.05 -13.53
C ALA A 392 11.15 8.41 -14.91
N LYS A 393 12.14 7.61 -15.29
CA LYS A 393 12.18 6.96 -16.62
C LYS A 393 13.25 5.88 -16.69
N GLY A 394 12.90 4.80 -17.25
CA GLY A 394 13.84 3.74 -17.61
C GLY A 394 13.10 2.48 -18.02
N ASN A 395 13.83 1.41 -18.32
CA ASN A 395 13.30 0.06 -18.25
C ASN A 395 14.09 -0.65 -17.17
N ASP A 396 13.58 -0.60 -15.96
CA ASP A 396 14.32 -0.79 -14.76
C ASP A 396 14.19 -2.21 -14.18
N LEU A 397 15.19 -2.61 -13.43
CA LEU A 397 15.20 -3.91 -12.79
C LEU A 397 15.29 -3.78 -11.27
N TYR A 398 14.17 -3.98 -10.58
CA TYR A 398 14.07 -3.95 -9.13
C TYR A 398 14.17 -5.37 -8.54
N MET A 399 15.32 -5.75 -7.99
CA MET A 399 15.55 -7.06 -7.37
C MET A 399 15.53 -6.96 -5.84
N GLY A 400 14.39 -7.25 -5.23
CA GLY A 400 14.16 -7.08 -3.80
C GLY A 400 14.30 -8.35 -2.96
N ALA A 401 14.90 -8.24 -1.79
CA ALA A 401 14.87 -9.28 -0.78
C ALA A 401 13.49 -9.31 -0.07
N ARG A 402 13.42 -8.91 1.18
CA ARG A 402 12.14 -8.78 1.93
C ARG A 402 12.01 -7.40 2.53
N LEU A 403 10.78 -6.96 2.73
CA LEU A 403 10.46 -5.62 3.23
C LEU A 403 11.12 -4.55 2.36
N THR A 404 10.95 -4.70 1.03
CA THR A 404 11.53 -3.83 0.01
C THR A 404 10.43 -3.21 -0.85
N GLN A 405 10.82 -2.34 -1.80
CA GLN A 405 9.91 -1.83 -2.83
C GLN A 405 8.65 -1.20 -2.21
N GLY A 406 8.83 -0.08 -1.50
CA GLY A 406 7.72 0.66 -0.88
C GLY A 406 7.14 0.00 0.37
N ALA A 407 7.88 -0.85 1.08
CA ALA A 407 7.40 -1.51 2.29
C ALA A 407 7.53 -0.63 3.54
N ALA A 408 6.64 -0.79 4.53
CA ALA A 408 6.76 -0.10 5.80
C ALA A 408 6.27 -0.89 7.01
N ILE A 409 6.97 -0.72 8.15
CA ILE A 409 6.51 -1.07 9.49
C ILE A 409 6.81 0.11 10.41
N GLY A 410 5.78 0.73 10.97
CA GLY A 410 5.92 1.89 11.83
C GLY A 410 6.43 3.14 11.11
N GLY A 411 6.06 3.34 9.86
CA GLY A 411 6.50 4.46 9.04
C GLY A 411 5.80 4.51 7.69
N LEU A 412 6.39 5.21 6.73
CA LEU A 412 5.92 5.26 5.35
C LEU A 412 7.02 4.79 4.39
N GLY A 413 6.66 3.89 3.48
CA GLY A 413 7.48 3.46 2.36
C GLY A 413 6.81 3.79 1.03
N LEU A 414 7.57 4.34 0.10
CA LEU A 414 7.11 4.63 -1.26
C LEU A 414 8.18 4.24 -2.27
N LEU A 415 7.80 3.38 -3.21
CA LEU A 415 8.44 3.25 -4.51
C LEU A 415 7.49 3.86 -5.53
N PHE A 416 8.00 4.78 -6.31
CA PHE A 416 7.27 5.46 -7.38
C PHE A 416 8.09 5.38 -8.66
N ASP A 417 7.55 4.73 -9.67
CA ASP A 417 8.06 4.69 -11.03
C ASP A 417 7.12 5.46 -11.96
N ALA A 418 7.67 6.25 -12.86
CA ALA A 418 6.85 7.09 -13.71
C ALA A 418 6.78 6.64 -15.15
N ALA A 419 7.73 5.89 -15.66
CA ALA A 419 7.65 5.38 -17.02
C ALA A 419 8.77 4.37 -17.34
N GLY A 420 8.41 3.24 -17.84
CA GLY A 420 9.31 2.21 -18.31
C GLY A 420 8.56 0.96 -18.72
N ASN A 421 9.29 -0.08 -19.10
CA ASN A 421 8.77 -1.44 -19.06
C ASN A 421 9.62 -2.17 -18.03
N ASP A 422 9.10 -2.23 -16.82
CA ASP A 422 9.89 -2.50 -15.63
C ASP A 422 9.74 -3.93 -15.13
N ARG A 423 10.70 -4.33 -14.34
CA ARG A 423 10.67 -5.64 -13.76
C ARG A 423 10.88 -5.61 -12.26
N TYR A 424 9.82 -5.92 -11.55
CA TYR A 424 9.79 -5.98 -10.09
C TYR A 424 9.85 -7.42 -9.61
N ALA A 425 10.93 -7.80 -8.92
CA ALA A 425 11.06 -9.12 -8.31
C ALA A 425 11.37 -9.02 -6.83
N SER A 426 10.65 -9.77 -5.99
CA SER A 426 10.87 -9.77 -4.55
C SER A 426 10.70 -11.14 -3.90
N HIS A 427 11.38 -11.31 -2.75
CA HIS A 427 11.22 -12.52 -1.95
C HIS A 427 9.98 -12.52 -1.06
N GLY A 428 9.42 -11.34 -0.74
CA GLY A 428 8.19 -11.19 0.03
C GLY A 428 8.16 -9.96 0.94
N PHE A 429 6.97 -9.60 1.43
CA PHE A 429 6.71 -8.38 2.20
C PHE A 429 7.13 -7.12 1.47
N ALA A 430 6.78 -7.01 0.19
CA ALA A 430 7.29 -5.98 -0.71
C ALA A 430 6.17 -5.45 -1.61
N LEU A 431 6.52 -4.56 -2.52
CA LEU A 431 5.57 -4.04 -3.51
C LEU A 431 4.32 -3.45 -2.81
N GLY A 432 4.57 -2.40 -2.02
CA GLY A 432 3.52 -1.73 -1.28
C GLY A 432 3.03 -2.50 -0.04
N PHE A 433 3.93 -3.12 0.73
CA PHE A 433 3.57 -3.81 1.96
C PHE A 433 3.40 -2.85 3.15
N GLY A 434 2.23 -2.88 3.80
CA GLY A 434 1.94 -2.16 5.04
C GLY A 434 1.85 -3.06 6.27
N GLY A 435 2.92 -3.13 7.06
CA GLY A 435 2.95 -3.84 8.34
C GLY A 435 2.41 -3.02 9.51
N PRO A 436 2.52 -3.47 10.76
CA PRO A 436 1.99 -2.75 11.92
C PRO A 436 2.42 -1.27 11.94
N GLN A 437 1.45 -0.36 12.06
CA GLN A 437 1.62 1.09 12.04
C GLN A 437 2.30 1.64 10.77
N GLY A 438 2.46 0.84 9.72
CA GLY A 438 3.08 1.23 8.47
C GLY A 438 2.07 1.56 7.37
N VAL A 439 2.50 2.42 6.44
CA VAL A 439 1.87 2.62 5.13
C VAL A 439 2.91 2.32 4.07
N GLY A 440 2.66 1.28 3.27
CA GLY A 440 3.52 0.91 2.15
C GLY A 440 2.81 1.16 0.82
N ALA A 441 3.51 1.76 -0.12
CA ALA A 441 2.98 2.02 -1.45
C ALA A 441 4.00 1.74 -2.54
N THR A 442 3.56 1.08 -3.60
CA THR A 442 4.23 1.01 -4.90
C THR A 442 3.29 1.60 -5.93
N ILE A 443 3.77 2.54 -6.70
CA ILE A 443 3.01 3.26 -7.73
C ILE A 443 3.82 3.19 -9.01
N ASP A 444 3.24 2.62 -10.06
CA ASP A 444 3.71 2.65 -11.42
C ASP A 444 2.74 3.44 -12.29
N LEU A 445 3.26 4.22 -13.23
CA LEU A 445 2.38 5.03 -14.07
C LEU A 445 2.27 4.52 -15.49
N GLN A 446 3.33 3.99 -16.07
CA GLN A 446 3.33 3.65 -17.49
C GLN A 446 4.35 2.56 -17.80
N GLY A 447 3.90 1.50 -18.43
CA GLY A 447 4.77 0.46 -18.94
C GLY A 447 4.01 -0.82 -19.27
N ASP A 448 4.66 -1.77 -19.92
CA ASP A 448 4.21 -3.17 -19.93
C ASP A 448 5.10 -3.91 -18.92
N ASP A 449 4.64 -4.08 -17.67
CA ASP A 449 5.47 -4.40 -16.52
C ASP A 449 5.38 -5.87 -16.06
N GLU A 450 6.41 -6.34 -15.36
CA GLU A 450 6.47 -7.71 -14.82
C GLU A 450 6.68 -7.69 -13.30
N TYR A 451 5.67 -8.09 -12.55
CA TYR A 451 5.70 -8.18 -11.08
C TYR A 451 5.80 -9.62 -10.60
N GLN A 452 6.82 -9.94 -9.85
CA GLN A 452 7.01 -11.27 -9.25
C GLN A 452 7.25 -11.18 -7.75
N CYS A 453 6.43 -11.90 -6.94
CA CYS A 453 6.58 -11.92 -5.49
C CYS A 453 6.41 -13.32 -4.89
N GLY A 454 7.34 -13.69 -4.00
CA GLY A 454 7.26 -14.91 -3.19
C GLY A 454 7.91 -16.13 -3.83
N ASN A 455 9.14 -16.41 -3.44
CA ASN A 455 9.88 -17.59 -3.90
C ASN A 455 10.86 -18.15 -2.86
N LYS A 456 10.88 -17.61 -1.65
CA LYS A 456 11.93 -17.93 -0.66
C LYS A 456 11.40 -18.26 0.73
N TYR A 457 10.35 -17.60 1.20
CA TYR A 457 9.85 -17.79 2.57
C TYR A 457 8.73 -18.83 2.58
N PRO A 458 8.97 -20.05 3.15
CA PRO A 458 7.98 -21.10 3.16
C PRO A 458 6.70 -20.66 3.88
N SER A 459 5.56 -20.95 3.28
CA SER A 459 4.26 -20.69 3.88
C SER A 459 4.03 -21.59 5.10
N ALA A 460 3.37 -21.03 6.12
CA ALA A 460 2.85 -21.82 7.23
C ALA A 460 1.78 -22.87 6.80
N TYR A 461 1.27 -22.72 5.59
CA TYR A 461 0.23 -23.59 4.99
C TYR A 461 0.78 -24.54 3.92
N ASN A 462 2.10 -24.69 3.78
CA ASN A 462 2.73 -25.53 2.75
C ASN A 462 2.48 -27.04 2.91
N GLU A 463 2.05 -27.48 4.11
CA GLU A 463 1.68 -28.87 4.40
C GLU A 463 0.19 -29.17 4.08
N GLU A 464 -0.62 -28.15 3.79
CA GLU A 464 -2.00 -28.37 3.37
C GLU A 464 -2.00 -28.90 1.94
N ASP A 465 -2.71 -30.01 1.73
CA ASP A 465 -2.77 -30.70 0.44
C ASP A 465 -3.17 -29.76 -0.70
N ALA A 466 -2.33 -29.68 -1.72
CA ALA A 466 -2.73 -29.08 -2.97
C ALA A 466 -3.98 -29.81 -3.52
N PRO A 467 -4.97 -29.12 -4.09
CA PRO A 467 -6.28 -29.70 -4.48
C PRO A 467 -6.19 -30.93 -5.38
N ASN A 468 -5.05 -31.14 -6.02
CA ASN A 468 -4.81 -32.24 -6.94
C ASN A 468 -3.80 -33.28 -6.42
N GLY A 469 -3.45 -33.25 -5.13
CA GLY A 469 -2.45 -34.18 -4.57
C GLY A 469 -1.06 -34.03 -5.19
N LYS A 470 -0.81 -32.94 -5.93
CA LYS A 470 0.50 -32.63 -6.47
C LYS A 470 1.13 -31.56 -5.60
N PRO A 471 2.13 -31.88 -4.80
CA PRO A 471 3.05 -30.89 -4.26
C PRO A 471 3.82 -30.34 -5.47
N GLY A 472 3.43 -29.22 -6.04
CA GLY A 472 4.03 -28.94 -7.32
C GLY A 472 3.92 -27.56 -7.91
N ASP A 473 3.05 -26.67 -7.44
CA ASP A 473 3.24 -25.27 -7.79
C ASP A 473 4.20 -24.67 -6.74
N PRO A 474 5.43 -24.28 -7.15
CA PRO A 474 6.38 -23.66 -6.22
C PRO A 474 5.82 -22.39 -5.58
N MET A 475 4.90 -21.68 -6.22
CA MET A 475 4.30 -20.46 -5.69
C MET A 475 3.42 -20.72 -4.46
N PHE A 476 2.66 -21.83 -4.44
CA PHE A 476 1.84 -22.20 -3.27
C PHE A 476 2.67 -22.51 -2.01
N GLN A 477 3.92 -22.93 -2.18
CA GLN A 477 4.81 -23.28 -1.07
C GLN A 477 5.37 -22.05 -0.33
N TYR A 478 5.25 -20.86 -0.88
CA TYR A 478 5.85 -19.64 -0.35
C TYR A 478 4.80 -18.57 -0.02
N ASP A 479 5.14 -17.69 0.92
CA ASP A 479 4.37 -16.49 1.21
C ASP A 479 4.98 -15.29 0.48
N CYS A 480 4.12 -14.45 -0.10
CA CYS A 480 4.47 -13.16 -0.67
C CYS A 480 4.23 -12.04 0.35
N PHE A 481 3.02 -11.87 0.86
CA PHE A 481 2.60 -10.68 1.62
C PHE A 481 3.04 -9.40 0.92
N GLY A 482 2.68 -9.25 -0.35
CA GLY A 482 3.07 -8.13 -1.20
C GLY A 482 1.99 -7.73 -2.19
N LEU A 483 2.34 -6.89 -3.16
CA LEU A 483 1.42 -6.32 -4.14
C LEU A 483 0.19 -5.69 -3.44
N GLY A 484 0.44 -4.61 -2.69
CA GLY A 484 -0.61 -3.90 -1.99
C GLY A 484 -1.20 -4.64 -0.79
N THR A 485 -0.38 -5.36 -0.02
CA THR A 485 -0.85 -6.13 1.15
C THR A 485 -0.71 -5.38 2.45
N GLY A 486 -1.79 -5.31 3.23
CA GLY A 486 -1.77 -4.82 4.62
C GLY A 486 -1.82 -5.96 5.64
N SER A 487 -0.85 -6.03 6.55
CA SER A 487 -0.76 -7.17 7.48
C SER A 487 -0.37 -6.79 8.90
N GLY A 488 -1.13 -7.31 9.86
CA GLY A 488 -0.75 -7.29 11.27
C GLY A 488 0.12 -8.48 11.65
N ARG A 489 0.41 -8.57 12.95
CA ARG A 489 1.10 -9.71 13.56
C ARG A 489 0.28 -10.26 14.71
N ARG A 490 0.05 -11.58 14.71
CA ARG A 490 -0.66 -12.28 15.78
C ARG A 490 0.13 -13.48 16.33
N LEU A 491 -0.04 -13.73 17.62
CA LEU A 491 0.47 -14.93 18.28
C LEU A 491 -0.64 -15.97 18.36
N LEU A 492 -0.44 -17.12 17.74
CA LEU A 492 -1.36 -18.27 17.86
C LEU A 492 -1.16 -18.95 19.21
N THR A 493 -1.79 -18.44 20.24
CA THR A 493 -1.69 -18.99 21.59
C THR A 493 -3.06 -19.12 22.23
N LYS A 494 -3.21 -20.18 23.05
CA LYS A 494 -4.39 -20.36 23.91
C LYS A 494 -4.28 -19.56 25.23
N ARG A 495 -3.18 -18.85 25.46
CA ARG A 495 -2.96 -18.05 26.66
C ARG A 495 -3.38 -16.60 26.43
N PRO A 496 -4.49 -16.14 27.03
CA PRO A 496 -5.01 -14.79 26.81
C PRO A 496 -3.99 -13.70 27.10
N GLU A 497 -3.15 -13.87 28.12
CA GLU A 497 -2.13 -12.90 28.53
C GLU A 497 -1.05 -12.64 27.47
N TRP A 498 -0.95 -13.50 26.45
CA TRP A 498 0.02 -13.32 25.36
C TRP A 498 -0.61 -12.68 24.11
N GLN A 499 -1.95 -12.68 24.02
CA GLN A 499 -2.66 -11.97 22.94
C GLN A 499 -2.52 -10.45 23.06
N ASP A 500 -2.14 -9.94 24.25
CA ASP A 500 -1.86 -8.51 24.46
C ASP A 500 -0.65 -8.02 23.65
N TYR A 501 0.16 -8.93 23.08
CA TYR A 501 1.30 -8.60 22.22
C TYR A 501 0.96 -8.64 20.72
N ASP A 502 -0.30 -8.86 20.38
CA ASP A 502 -0.79 -8.78 19.00
C ASP A 502 -0.79 -7.33 18.49
N LEU A 503 -0.33 -7.13 17.26
CA LEU A 503 -0.27 -5.82 16.62
C LEU A 503 -1.18 -5.81 15.37
N ALA A 504 -2.06 -4.83 15.31
CA ALA A 504 -2.90 -4.60 14.13
C ALA A 504 -2.06 -4.21 12.92
N GLY A 505 -2.53 -4.57 11.73
CA GLY A 505 -1.85 -4.26 10.48
C GLY A 505 -1.95 -2.80 10.07
N GLY A 506 -1.12 -2.44 9.12
CA GLY A 506 -1.12 -1.16 8.45
C GLY A 506 -1.90 -1.19 7.14
N TRP A 507 -1.56 -0.28 6.27
CA TRP A 507 -2.13 -0.16 4.94
C TRP A 507 -1.08 -0.43 3.86
N GLY A 508 -1.40 -1.35 2.92
CA GLY A 508 -0.59 -1.64 1.74
C GLY A 508 -1.32 -1.23 0.47
N LEU A 509 -0.60 -0.63 -0.47
CA LEU A 509 -1.11 -0.21 -1.77
C LEU A 509 -0.15 -0.60 -2.89
N LEU A 510 -0.68 -1.23 -3.95
CA LEU A 510 -0.11 -1.21 -5.28
C LEU A 510 -1.09 -0.48 -6.19
N LEU A 511 -0.58 0.48 -6.94
CA LEU A 511 -1.30 1.22 -7.96
C LEU A 511 -0.51 1.15 -9.25
N ASP A 512 -1.11 0.59 -10.30
CA ASP A 512 -0.68 0.63 -11.68
C ASP A 512 -1.65 1.48 -12.50
N VAL A 513 -1.17 2.24 -13.47
CA VAL A 513 -2.03 3.21 -14.17
C VAL A 513 -2.21 2.86 -15.63
N GLU A 514 -1.16 2.53 -16.36
CA GLU A 514 -1.23 2.23 -17.80
C GLU A 514 -0.21 1.14 -18.17
N GLY A 515 -0.66 0.02 -18.71
CA GLY A 515 0.22 -1.03 -19.19
C GLY A 515 -0.53 -2.26 -19.70
N ASN A 516 0.20 -3.27 -20.19
CA ASN A 516 -0.32 -4.63 -20.30
C ASN A 516 0.57 -5.52 -19.44
N ASP A 517 0.18 -5.69 -18.20
CA ASP A 517 1.04 -6.08 -17.12
C ASP A 517 0.93 -7.56 -16.74
N ARG A 518 1.96 -8.03 -16.07
CA ARG A 518 1.99 -9.41 -15.59
C ARG A 518 2.29 -9.47 -14.12
N TYR A 519 1.30 -9.86 -13.35
CA TYR A 519 1.39 -10.01 -11.90
C TYR A 519 1.44 -11.47 -11.50
N ARG A 520 2.56 -11.91 -10.95
CA ARG A 520 2.74 -13.29 -10.51
C ARG A 520 3.16 -13.37 -9.05
N SER A 521 2.27 -13.88 -8.20
CA SER A 521 2.47 -13.85 -6.76
C SER A 521 2.17 -15.17 -6.06
N ALA A 522 2.94 -15.45 -5.01
CA ALA A 522 2.69 -16.52 -4.06
C ALA A 522 1.51 -16.18 -3.12
N ASN A 523 1.44 -16.79 -1.95
CA ASN A 523 0.31 -16.61 -1.02
C ASN A 523 0.25 -15.20 -0.42
N PHE A 524 -0.95 -14.71 -0.12
CA PHE A 524 -1.24 -13.44 0.55
C PHE A 524 -0.76 -12.22 -0.24
N SER A 525 -1.46 -11.90 -1.32
CA SER A 525 -1.00 -10.89 -2.28
C SER A 525 -2.15 -10.18 -2.98
N GLN A 526 -1.81 -9.25 -3.88
CA GLN A 526 -2.74 -8.56 -4.77
C GLN A 526 -3.96 -8.00 -4.00
N GLY A 527 -3.68 -7.02 -3.13
CA GLY A 527 -4.70 -6.34 -2.33
C GLY A 527 -5.19 -7.12 -1.11
N HIS A 528 -4.38 -8.04 -0.56
CA HIS A 528 -4.77 -8.85 0.60
C HIS A 528 -4.75 -8.06 1.92
N GLY A 529 -5.77 -8.29 2.76
CA GLY A 529 -5.84 -7.78 4.13
C GLY A 529 -5.72 -8.88 5.19
N TYR A 530 -4.75 -8.77 6.10
CA TYR A 530 -4.55 -9.75 7.17
C TYR A 530 -4.48 -9.12 8.54
N PHE A 531 -5.19 -9.67 9.50
CA PHE A 531 -5.19 -9.33 10.92
C PHE A 531 -5.21 -7.81 11.18
N PHE A 532 -6.38 -7.20 10.98
CA PHE A 532 -6.62 -5.76 11.06
C PHE A 532 -5.76 -4.91 10.10
N GLY A 533 -5.17 -5.50 9.06
CA GLY A 533 -4.52 -4.79 7.97
C GLY A 533 -5.51 -4.48 6.84
N ALA A 534 -5.22 -3.42 6.09
CA ALA A 534 -5.93 -3.08 4.86
C ALA A 534 -5.00 -3.19 3.66
N GLY A 535 -5.38 -3.98 2.65
CA GLY A 535 -4.68 -4.11 1.39
C GLY A 535 -5.51 -3.53 0.25
N ALA A 536 -4.85 -2.87 -0.70
CA ALA A 536 -5.44 -2.40 -1.93
C ALA A 536 -4.50 -2.65 -3.12
N PHE A 537 -5.07 -3.21 -4.17
CA PHE A 537 -4.47 -3.36 -5.48
C PHE A 537 -5.38 -2.68 -6.48
N LEU A 538 -4.85 -1.71 -7.20
CA LEU A 538 -5.58 -0.99 -8.23
C LEU A 538 -4.79 -1.01 -9.52
N ASP A 539 -5.41 -1.50 -10.58
CA ASP A 539 -4.98 -1.40 -11.94
C ASP A 539 -5.99 -0.53 -12.72
N LEU A 540 -5.52 0.41 -13.50
CA LEU A 540 -6.43 1.37 -14.10
C LEU A 540 -6.65 1.13 -15.58
N SER A 541 -5.71 0.48 -16.28
CA SER A 541 -5.92 0.16 -17.70
C SER A 541 -4.83 -0.76 -18.26
N GLY A 542 -5.24 -1.78 -18.96
CA GLY A 542 -4.36 -2.71 -19.65
C GLY A 542 -5.11 -3.91 -20.21
N ASN A 543 -4.37 -4.90 -20.72
CA ASN A 543 -4.88 -6.25 -20.89
C ASN A 543 -3.93 -7.15 -20.12
N ASP A 544 -4.32 -7.50 -18.92
CA ASP A 544 -3.42 -7.89 -17.87
C ASP A 544 -3.49 -9.39 -17.52
N GLU A 545 -2.40 -9.90 -16.95
CA GLU A 545 -2.32 -11.29 -16.48
C GLU A 545 -2.10 -11.31 -14.96
N TYR A 546 -3.13 -11.67 -14.20
CA TYR A 546 -3.09 -11.76 -12.74
C TYR A 546 -3.03 -13.21 -12.27
N VAL A 547 -1.89 -13.64 -11.76
CA VAL A 547 -1.68 -15.00 -11.25
C VAL A 547 -1.34 -14.96 -9.77
N ALA A 548 -2.19 -15.55 -8.92
CA ALA A 548 -1.95 -15.66 -7.49
C ALA A 548 -2.11 -17.09 -6.99
N ALA A 549 -1.40 -17.46 -5.92
CA ALA A 549 -1.54 -18.78 -5.34
C ALA A 549 -2.73 -18.87 -4.39
N ARG A 550 -2.65 -18.32 -3.18
CA ARG A 550 -3.67 -18.37 -2.13
C ARG A 550 -3.85 -16.98 -1.51
N TYR A 551 -5.06 -16.62 -1.13
CA TYR A 551 -5.36 -15.31 -0.57
C TYR A 551 -4.89 -14.16 -1.47
N GLY A 552 -5.17 -14.26 -2.78
CA GLY A 552 -4.94 -13.22 -3.77
C GLY A 552 -6.23 -12.51 -4.20
N HIS A 553 -6.08 -11.58 -5.14
CA HIS A 553 -7.18 -10.88 -5.81
C HIS A 553 -8.20 -10.29 -4.82
N GLY A 554 -7.74 -9.38 -3.92
CA GLY A 554 -8.61 -8.67 -2.99
C GLY A 554 -9.18 -9.52 -1.84
N SER A 555 -8.53 -10.59 -1.46
CA SER A 555 -8.98 -11.45 -0.35
C SER A 555 -8.66 -10.88 1.02
N SER A 556 -9.27 -11.41 2.07
CA SER A 556 -8.95 -11.03 3.44
C SER A 556 -9.14 -12.14 4.46
N ALA A 557 -8.42 -12.02 5.59
CA ALA A 557 -8.56 -12.91 6.72
C ALA A 557 -8.39 -12.19 8.06
N HIS A 558 -9.06 -12.70 9.11
CA HIS A 558 -8.87 -12.27 10.51
C HIS A 558 -9.06 -10.76 10.71
N TYR A 559 -10.25 -10.25 10.42
CA TYR A 559 -10.57 -8.81 10.48
C TYR A 559 -9.72 -7.95 9.52
N GLY A 560 -9.13 -8.55 8.48
CA GLY A 560 -8.47 -7.82 7.40
C GLY A 560 -9.48 -7.20 6.44
N VAL A 561 -9.03 -6.21 5.67
CA VAL A 561 -9.78 -5.59 4.58
C VAL A 561 -8.97 -5.72 3.31
N GLY A 562 -9.54 -6.32 2.25
CA GLY A 562 -8.86 -6.53 0.98
C GLY A 562 -9.65 -5.97 -0.20
N LEU A 563 -9.00 -5.16 -1.04
CA LEU A 563 -9.54 -4.61 -2.27
C LEU A 563 -8.64 -4.96 -3.44
N PHE A 564 -9.25 -5.49 -4.49
CA PHE A 564 -8.68 -5.58 -5.83
C PHE A 564 -9.63 -4.85 -6.78
N SER A 565 -9.13 -3.94 -7.57
CA SER A 565 -9.91 -3.19 -8.55
C SER A 565 -9.13 -3.09 -9.84
N ASP A 566 -9.59 -3.77 -10.86
CA ASP A 566 -9.24 -3.55 -12.24
C ASP A 566 -10.30 -2.66 -12.89
N ARG A 567 -9.90 -1.81 -13.81
CA ARG A 567 -10.84 -0.85 -14.37
C ARG A 567 -11.07 -0.95 -15.86
N GLN A 568 -10.14 -1.44 -16.62
CA GLN A 568 -10.27 -1.53 -18.09
C GLN A 568 -9.29 -2.56 -18.64
N GLY A 569 -9.78 -3.44 -19.47
CA GLY A 569 -8.96 -4.38 -20.20
C GLY A 569 -9.69 -5.64 -20.61
N ALA A 570 -9.00 -6.48 -21.33
CA ALA A 570 -9.42 -7.85 -21.58
C ALA A 570 -8.47 -8.79 -20.83
N ASP A 571 -8.85 -9.17 -19.63
CA ASP A 571 -7.95 -9.63 -18.60
C ASP A 571 -7.97 -11.13 -18.34
N HIS A 572 -6.87 -11.60 -17.78
CA HIS A 572 -6.74 -12.99 -17.40
C HIS A 572 -6.41 -13.14 -15.91
N TYR A 573 -7.39 -13.63 -15.16
CA TYR A 573 -7.27 -13.92 -13.72
C TYR A 573 -7.07 -15.40 -13.48
N GLU A 574 -5.98 -15.80 -12.83
CA GLU A 574 -5.70 -17.20 -12.51
C GLU A 574 -5.35 -17.41 -11.03
N SER A 575 -6.00 -18.40 -10.42
CA SER A 575 -5.61 -18.93 -9.11
C SER A 575 -4.95 -20.29 -9.27
N THR A 576 -3.66 -20.37 -8.92
CA THR A 576 -2.88 -21.61 -9.01
C THR A 576 -2.97 -22.47 -7.75
N GLY A 577 -3.32 -21.86 -6.60
CA GLY A 577 -3.38 -22.51 -5.29
C GLY A 577 -4.79 -22.86 -4.81
N PRO A 578 -4.91 -23.73 -3.80
CA PRO A 578 -6.18 -24.02 -3.17
C PRO A 578 -6.60 -22.87 -2.24
N PHE A 579 -7.87 -22.49 -2.27
CA PHE A 579 -8.56 -21.62 -1.32
C PHE A 579 -8.30 -20.10 -1.44
N TYR A 580 -9.39 -19.34 -1.30
CA TYR A 580 -9.47 -17.93 -0.92
C TYR A 580 -8.89 -16.93 -1.94
N ASN A 581 -9.33 -16.95 -3.20
CA ASN A 581 -9.00 -15.94 -4.21
C ASN A 581 -10.25 -15.29 -4.81
N GLY A 582 -10.15 -14.04 -5.28
CA GLY A 582 -11.24 -13.35 -5.98
C GLY A 582 -12.31 -12.75 -5.06
N GLY A 583 -11.95 -11.78 -4.24
CA GLY A 583 -12.87 -11.10 -3.32
C GLY A 583 -13.37 -11.99 -2.18
N VAL A 584 -12.57 -12.96 -1.74
CA VAL A 584 -12.96 -13.93 -0.72
C VAL A 584 -12.59 -13.50 0.69
N ALA A 585 -13.58 -13.52 1.59
CA ALA A 585 -13.41 -13.16 2.99
C ALA A 585 -13.48 -14.34 3.94
N TRP A 586 -12.56 -14.44 4.87
CA TRP A 586 -12.53 -15.45 5.91
C TRP A 586 -12.36 -14.81 7.30
N ASP A 587 -13.00 -15.43 8.32
CA ASP A 587 -12.88 -15.07 9.74
C ASP A 587 -12.98 -13.55 10.00
N HIS A 588 -14.20 -13.03 9.83
CA HIS A 588 -14.57 -11.63 10.00
C HIS A 588 -13.85 -10.64 9.04
N GLY A 589 -13.21 -11.15 7.97
CA GLY A 589 -12.60 -10.31 6.95
C GLY A 589 -13.64 -9.60 6.06
N MET A 590 -13.21 -8.53 5.40
CA MET A 590 -13.97 -7.80 4.38
C MET A 590 -13.19 -7.81 3.08
N SER A 591 -13.81 -8.27 2.00
CA SER A 591 -13.13 -8.45 0.71
C SER A 591 -13.98 -7.97 -0.45
N MET A 592 -13.32 -7.37 -1.43
CA MET A 592 -13.95 -7.00 -2.69
C MET A 592 -12.96 -7.16 -3.83
N MET A 593 -13.37 -7.87 -4.87
CA MET A 593 -12.74 -7.86 -6.19
C MET A 593 -13.72 -7.19 -7.15
N ILE A 594 -13.25 -6.22 -7.88
CA ILE A 594 -14.02 -5.52 -8.91
C ILE A 594 -13.25 -5.60 -10.21
N ASP A 595 -13.92 -6.04 -11.25
CA ASP A 595 -13.60 -5.78 -12.62
C ASP A 595 -14.61 -4.77 -13.17
N ALA A 596 -14.14 -3.61 -13.59
CA ALA A 596 -15.02 -2.52 -13.99
C ALA A 596 -14.97 -2.24 -15.49
N GLY A 597 -14.34 -3.10 -16.25
CA GLY A 597 -14.27 -3.12 -17.70
C GLY A 597 -15.59 -3.52 -18.38
N THR A 598 -15.56 -3.63 -19.69
CA THR A 598 -16.65 -4.16 -20.52
C THR A 598 -16.10 -5.06 -21.61
N GLU A 599 -14.82 -5.28 -21.59
CA GLU A 599 -14.07 -6.16 -22.47
C GLU A 599 -14.27 -7.61 -22.00
N PRO A 600 -14.00 -8.62 -22.83
CA PRO A 600 -14.18 -10.03 -22.45
C PRO A 600 -13.04 -10.53 -21.57
N ASP A 601 -13.37 -11.04 -20.38
CA ASP A 601 -12.43 -11.48 -19.39
C ASP A 601 -12.41 -12.99 -19.15
N ARG A 602 -11.32 -13.45 -18.57
CA ARG A 602 -11.13 -14.86 -18.30
C ARG A 602 -10.73 -15.14 -16.87
N TYR A 603 -11.61 -15.80 -16.12
CA TYR A 603 -11.42 -16.16 -14.72
C TYR A 603 -11.17 -17.67 -14.57
N VAL A 604 -10.00 -18.08 -14.11
CA VAL A 604 -9.58 -19.48 -13.94
C VAL A 604 -9.22 -19.77 -12.48
N PHE A 605 -10.22 -20.08 -11.69
CA PHE A 605 -10.09 -20.36 -10.26
C PHE A 605 -10.37 -21.86 -9.99
N LEU A 606 -9.39 -22.70 -10.29
CA LEU A 606 -9.55 -24.18 -10.24
C LEU A 606 -9.63 -24.74 -8.82
N SER A 607 -9.41 -23.91 -7.81
CA SER A 607 -9.50 -24.27 -6.42
C SER A 607 -10.90 -24.05 -5.85
N SER A 608 -11.22 -24.70 -4.73
CA SER A 608 -12.38 -24.34 -3.92
C SER A 608 -12.25 -22.95 -3.30
N ASN A 609 -13.34 -22.24 -3.06
CA ASN A 609 -13.42 -20.91 -2.44
C ASN A 609 -12.88 -19.77 -3.33
N GLY A 610 -13.55 -19.52 -4.45
CA GLY A 610 -13.27 -18.39 -5.35
C GLY A 610 -14.46 -17.42 -5.47
N LEU A 611 -14.23 -16.33 -6.17
CA LEU A 611 -15.21 -15.34 -6.67
C LEU A 611 -16.34 -14.97 -5.69
N GLY A 612 -16.04 -14.06 -4.75
CA GLY A 612 -17.04 -13.49 -3.84
C GLY A 612 -17.51 -14.39 -2.71
N LYS A 613 -16.80 -15.48 -2.40
CA LYS A 613 -17.17 -16.37 -1.30
C LYS A 613 -16.85 -15.75 0.07
N ALA A 614 -17.66 -16.10 1.09
CA ALA A 614 -17.43 -15.67 2.47
C ALA A 614 -17.68 -16.77 3.49
N ASP A 615 -16.75 -16.93 4.43
CA ASP A 615 -16.83 -17.90 5.50
C ASP A 615 -16.60 -17.24 6.88
N TYR A 616 -17.10 -17.86 7.97
CA TYR A 616 -16.89 -17.42 9.36
C TYR A 616 -17.17 -15.92 9.60
N SER A 617 -18.40 -15.49 9.30
CA SER A 617 -18.84 -14.09 9.45
C SER A 617 -18.03 -13.09 8.58
N GLY A 618 -17.34 -13.54 7.54
CA GLY A 618 -16.70 -12.69 6.55
C GLY A 618 -17.74 -12.05 5.61
N TRP A 619 -17.31 -11.01 4.91
CA TRP A 619 -18.09 -10.30 3.89
C TRP A 619 -17.26 -10.25 2.60
N GLY A 620 -17.63 -11.04 1.58
CA GLY A 620 -16.86 -11.20 0.35
C GLY A 620 -17.70 -10.90 -0.87
N LEU A 621 -17.20 -10.06 -1.77
CA LEU A 621 -17.84 -9.71 -3.03
C LEU A 621 -16.89 -9.88 -4.21
N PHE A 622 -17.45 -10.40 -5.28
CA PHE A 622 -16.95 -10.30 -6.64
C PHE A 622 -17.97 -9.52 -7.47
N ILE A 623 -17.50 -8.54 -8.21
CA ILE A 623 -18.34 -7.68 -9.06
C ILE A 623 -17.63 -7.51 -10.39
N ASP A 624 -18.28 -7.98 -11.46
CA ASP A 624 -17.94 -7.74 -12.83
C ASP A 624 -18.97 -6.77 -13.44
N GLU A 625 -18.51 -5.71 -14.07
CA GLU A 625 -19.44 -4.72 -14.64
C GLU A 625 -19.99 -5.15 -15.99
N GLY A 626 -19.27 -6.00 -16.69
CA GLY A 626 -19.75 -6.62 -17.93
C GLY A 626 -18.66 -6.88 -18.95
N GLY A 627 -18.92 -7.81 -19.80
CA GLY A 627 -18.09 -8.34 -20.89
C GLY A 627 -18.87 -9.45 -21.58
N ASN A 628 -18.18 -10.36 -22.24
CA ASN A 628 -18.69 -11.68 -22.55
C ASN A 628 -17.68 -12.67 -21.98
N ASP A 629 -17.86 -13.00 -20.73
CA ASP A 629 -16.81 -13.49 -19.88
C ASP A 629 -16.77 -15.01 -19.75
N SER A 630 -15.63 -15.52 -19.34
CA SER A 630 -15.43 -16.96 -19.17
C SER A 630 -15.01 -17.28 -17.75
N TYR A 631 -15.93 -17.84 -16.98
CA TYR A 631 -15.72 -18.22 -15.59
C TYR A 631 -15.47 -19.73 -15.46
N GLN A 632 -14.34 -20.10 -14.89
CA GLN A 632 -14.02 -21.48 -14.55
C GLN A 632 -13.59 -21.56 -13.09
N THR A 633 -14.49 -21.95 -12.19
CA THR A 633 -14.15 -22.22 -10.79
C THR A 633 -14.78 -23.53 -10.32
N ARG A 634 -14.17 -24.15 -9.33
CA ARG A 634 -14.68 -25.38 -8.73
C ARG A 634 -15.92 -25.12 -7.87
N ASP A 635 -15.84 -24.17 -6.97
CA ASP A 635 -16.93 -23.64 -6.18
C ASP A 635 -16.67 -22.15 -5.87
N GLY A 636 -17.59 -21.48 -5.27
CA GLY A 636 -17.52 -20.04 -5.02
C GLY A 636 -18.77 -19.38 -5.56
N TYR A 637 -18.63 -18.53 -6.57
CA TYR A 637 -19.74 -17.79 -7.16
C TYR A 637 -20.69 -17.18 -6.12
N GLY A 638 -20.12 -16.42 -5.16
CA GLY A 638 -20.90 -15.81 -4.09
C GLY A 638 -21.38 -16.73 -2.98
N LEU A 639 -20.88 -17.96 -2.90
CA LEU A 639 -21.27 -18.91 -1.86
C LEU A 639 -20.89 -18.38 -0.46
N ALA A 640 -21.71 -18.62 0.54
CA ALA A 640 -21.41 -18.27 1.93
C ALA A 640 -21.57 -19.45 2.87
N SER A 641 -20.78 -19.46 3.95
CA SER A 641 -20.95 -20.42 5.04
C SER A 641 -20.76 -19.77 6.42
N GLN A 642 -21.20 -20.42 7.47
CA GLN A 642 -20.94 -20.04 8.87
C GLN A 642 -21.16 -18.54 9.15
N HIS A 643 -22.33 -18.03 8.76
CA HIS A 643 -22.76 -16.63 8.90
C HIS A 643 -22.01 -15.63 8.00
N GLY A 644 -21.24 -16.09 7.01
CA GLY A 644 -20.65 -15.23 6.00
C GLY A 644 -21.71 -14.61 5.08
N ILE A 645 -21.32 -13.56 4.38
CA ILE A 645 -22.10 -12.89 3.35
C ILE A 645 -21.28 -12.90 2.08
N GLY A 646 -21.64 -13.75 1.13
CA GLY A 646 -20.98 -13.87 -0.16
C GLY A 646 -21.84 -13.31 -1.29
N GLY A 647 -21.22 -12.68 -2.27
CA GLY A 647 -21.91 -12.17 -3.45
C GLY A 647 -21.07 -12.27 -4.71
N PHE A 648 -21.63 -12.85 -5.73
CA PHE A 648 -21.13 -12.82 -7.11
C PHE A 648 -22.11 -12.00 -7.93
N PHE A 649 -21.61 -10.99 -8.60
CA PHE A 649 -22.36 -10.08 -9.45
C PHE A 649 -21.65 -9.93 -10.78
N ASP A 650 -22.27 -10.44 -11.84
CA ASP A 650 -22.01 -10.11 -13.20
C ASP A 650 -23.18 -9.26 -13.70
N LEU A 651 -22.90 -8.07 -14.18
CA LEU A 651 -23.95 -7.06 -14.37
C LEU A 651 -24.40 -6.92 -15.83
N LYS A 652 -23.60 -7.39 -16.78
CA LYS A 652 -23.90 -7.33 -18.21
C LYS A 652 -23.03 -8.30 -18.98
N GLY A 653 -23.60 -8.96 -19.95
CA GLY A 653 -22.81 -9.79 -20.86
C GLY A 653 -23.61 -10.95 -21.45
N ILE A 654 -22.88 -11.86 -22.09
CA ILE A 654 -23.32 -13.20 -22.45
C ILE A 654 -22.20 -14.14 -22.03
N ASP A 655 -22.38 -14.80 -20.88
CA ASP A 655 -21.28 -15.35 -20.15
C ASP A 655 -21.22 -16.88 -20.18
N THR A 656 -20.02 -17.41 -20.04
CA THR A 656 -19.78 -18.84 -20.11
C THR A 656 -19.27 -19.37 -18.77
N TYR A 657 -20.01 -20.26 -18.15
CA TYR A 657 -19.71 -20.90 -16.88
C TYR A 657 -19.26 -22.33 -17.05
N LYS A 658 -17.99 -22.63 -16.77
CA LYS A 658 -17.46 -23.98 -16.74
C LYS A 658 -17.43 -24.49 -15.31
N LEU A 659 -18.43 -25.28 -14.96
CA LEU A 659 -18.67 -25.77 -13.61
C LEU A 659 -18.01 -27.14 -13.36
N ASP A 660 -17.58 -27.37 -12.11
CA ASP A 660 -17.21 -28.71 -11.67
C ASP A 660 -18.47 -29.62 -11.67
N PRO A 661 -18.39 -30.82 -12.26
CA PRO A 661 -19.50 -31.75 -12.29
C PRO A 661 -20.04 -32.18 -10.92
N SER A 662 -19.27 -31.97 -9.85
CA SER A 662 -19.67 -32.29 -8.47
C SER A 662 -20.56 -31.22 -7.82
N MET A 663 -20.78 -30.06 -8.44
CA MET A 663 -21.74 -29.05 -7.94
C MET A 663 -23.17 -29.62 -7.95
N ALA A 664 -23.75 -29.75 -6.74
CA ALA A 664 -24.75 -30.80 -6.48
C ALA A 664 -26.18 -30.51 -6.95
N GLU A 665 -26.62 -29.26 -7.12
CA GLU A 665 -28.04 -28.97 -7.39
C GLU A 665 -28.22 -28.21 -8.70
N ALA A 666 -28.97 -28.79 -9.63
CA ALA A 666 -29.19 -28.24 -10.98
C ALA A 666 -29.80 -26.83 -10.98
N ASP A 667 -30.63 -26.51 -9.97
CA ASP A 667 -31.30 -25.20 -9.86
C ASP A 667 -30.42 -24.08 -9.29
N LEU A 668 -29.32 -24.46 -8.62
CA LEU A 668 -28.34 -23.53 -8.02
C LEU A 668 -27.02 -23.51 -8.81
N ARG A 669 -27.07 -23.85 -10.09
CA ARG A 669 -25.87 -23.76 -10.96
C ARG A 669 -25.74 -22.39 -11.59
N PRO A 670 -24.60 -21.72 -11.45
CA PRO A 670 -24.27 -20.52 -12.21
C PRO A 670 -24.48 -20.71 -13.70
N ALA A 671 -25.09 -19.73 -14.33
CA ALA A 671 -25.28 -19.65 -15.76
C ALA A 671 -25.76 -18.26 -16.15
N ASP A 672 -25.53 -17.92 -17.41
CA ASP A 672 -25.94 -16.65 -18.02
C ASP A 672 -27.44 -16.36 -17.80
N GLY A 673 -27.74 -15.12 -17.38
CA GLY A 673 -29.07 -14.61 -17.08
C GLY A 673 -29.73 -15.17 -15.80
N LYS A 674 -28.98 -15.77 -14.88
CA LYS A 674 -29.52 -16.35 -13.66
C LYS A 674 -29.34 -15.50 -12.42
N VAL A 675 -30.34 -15.51 -11.55
CA VAL A 675 -30.28 -14.92 -10.21
C VAL A 675 -30.81 -15.93 -9.20
N PHE A 676 -30.01 -16.28 -8.18
CA PHE A 676 -30.46 -17.16 -7.12
C PHE A 676 -29.72 -16.92 -5.77
N LEU A 677 -30.35 -17.42 -4.73
CA LEU A 677 -29.85 -17.41 -3.36
C LEU A 677 -29.38 -18.78 -2.93
N TYR A 678 -28.19 -18.86 -2.38
CA TYR A 678 -27.77 -20.08 -1.69
C TYR A 678 -28.45 -20.19 -0.31
N PRO A 679 -28.90 -21.39 0.09
CA PRO A 679 -29.49 -21.59 1.42
C PRO A 679 -28.55 -21.20 2.58
N SER A 680 -27.25 -21.18 2.34
CA SER A 680 -26.21 -20.83 3.29
C SER A 680 -25.99 -19.33 3.49
N GLY A 681 -26.65 -18.45 2.71
CA GLY A 681 -26.59 -16.99 2.84
C GLY A 681 -25.79 -16.27 1.77
N GLY A 682 -25.43 -16.96 0.68
CA GLY A 682 -24.74 -16.39 -0.48
C GLY A 682 -25.68 -15.98 -1.62
N LEU A 683 -25.21 -15.21 -2.57
CA LEU A 683 -25.95 -14.71 -3.73
C LEU A 683 -25.16 -14.85 -5.02
N PHE A 684 -25.84 -15.31 -6.05
CA PHE A 684 -25.40 -15.27 -7.45
C PHE A 684 -26.33 -14.36 -8.25
N VAL A 685 -25.77 -13.42 -8.97
CA VAL A 685 -26.47 -12.52 -9.89
C VAL A 685 -25.69 -12.47 -11.19
N ASP A 686 -26.37 -12.78 -12.29
CA ASP A 686 -25.91 -12.58 -13.64
C ASP A 686 -27.07 -11.98 -14.44
N ARG A 687 -26.85 -10.88 -15.22
CA ARG A 687 -27.90 -10.11 -15.88
C ARG A 687 -27.57 -9.75 -17.32
#